data_d67678d3b556eeefc9cd5b75f6a8d880
#
_entry.id   d67678d3b556eeefc9cd5b75f6a8d880
#
_cell.length_a   1.000
_cell.length_b   1.000
_cell.length_c   1.000
_cell.angle_alpha   90.00
_cell.angle_beta   90.00
_cell.angle_gamma   90.00
#
_symmetry.space_group_name_H-M   'P 1'
#
loop_
_entity.id
_entity.type
_entity.pdbx_description
1 polymer ?
#
loop_
_entity_poly.entity_id
_entity_poly.type
_entity_poly.pdbx_seq_one_letter_code
_entity_poly.pdbx_strand_id
1 'polypeptide(L)'
;MKLLSVSSLLKKNHGRTVTKRRSKEMSGFVGVLVSDPSLQSQFTQVELRSLNSKYHSVKKQFGRVMVADLPPVLGKLKGISGMHTEDDIRAVLEDSYPDMTHEVDFESFLREYLNFQGRDAGAGGFKRSISILRQSTTTLLHTISESEKASYVAHINSYLGEDKFLKQFLPIDPSTNQLFELTKGGVLLCKLINVAVPGTIDERAINTKKDLNPWERNENHTLCLNSAKAIGCTVVNIGTQDLVEGRPHLVMGLISQIIKIQLLADLNLKKTPQLVELVEDSNEVEELMGLSPEKVLLKWMNFHLKKAGYQKQVTNFTNDLKDGEAYAHLLNVLAPEHSSTSTLDTKDPTKRANLILEQAEKLDCKRYISPKDIVEGSANLNLAFVAQIFQHRNGLSVDSQKLSIAEKITDDAQTSREERCFRLWINSLGIATYVNNLFEDVRTGWVLLEVLDKISPGSVNWKQTTRPPIKMPFRKVENCNQVIRIGKELNFSLVNVAGNDIVQGNKKLILAFLWQLMRFTMLQLLKNLRSYSQGKEIRDADILNWANNKVRSSGRSSQMESFKDKKLSNGIFFLELLSAVEPRVVNWKLITKGETDEDKKLNATYIISVARKLGCSIFLLPEDIMEVNQKMILTLTASIMYWSLQHKPGQLDVVENKTLVAPPVASPSAASADGESLAGEISDLSVDVAASETAQPNQIPANEPTQATID
;
A
#
# COMPACT_ATOMS: atom_id res chain seq x y z
N MET A 1 6.35 -59.19 -50.32
CA MET A 1 4.94 -58.85 -50.20
C MET A 1 4.67 -58.20 -48.90
N LYS A 2 4.11 -56.93 -48.92
CA LYS A 2 3.71 -56.06 -47.79
C LYS A 2 4.82 -55.37 -47.04
N LEU A 3 5.32 -54.33 -47.68
CA LEU A 3 5.88 -53.11 -47.09
C LEU A 3 5.11 -51.95 -47.75
N LEU A 4 4.05 -51.47 -47.12
CA LEU A 4 3.40 -50.19 -47.44
C LEU A 4 2.30 -49.97 -46.36
N SER A 5 2.57 -49.13 -45.36
CA SER A 5 1.61 -48.28 -44.63
C SER A 5 2.13 -47.85 -43.25
N VAL A 6 3.23 -47.14 -43.23
CA VAL A 6 3.68 -46.49 -41.97
C VAL A 6 3.88 -44.96 -42.15
N SER A 7 3.63 -44.42 -43.36
CA SER A 7 3.88 -42.99 -43.61
C SER A 7 2.70 -42.03 -43.40
N SER A 8 1.49 -42.53 -43.15
CA SER A 8 0.31 -41.66 -42.99
C SER A 8 -0.11 -41.41 -41.53
N LEU A 9 0.51 -42.10 -40.57
CA LEU A 9 0.24 -41.91 -39.13
C LEU A 9 1.21 -40.92 -38.43
N LEU A 10 2.28 -40.51 -39.10
CA LEU A 10 3.29 -39.60 -38.53
C LEU A 10 3.01 -38.11 -38.79
N LYS A 11 2.07 -37.77 -39.70
CA LYS A 11 1.71 -36.35 -39.98
C LYS A 11 0.62 -35.77 -39.12
N LYS A 12 -0.12 -36.59 -38.34
CA LYS A 12 -1.17 -36.07 -37.41
C LYS A 12 -0.70 -35.87 -35.98
N ASN A 13 0.49 -36.30 -35.61
CA ASN A 13 0.99 -36.20 -34.23
C ASN A 13 2.02 -35.07 -34.01
N HIS A 14 2.48 -34.37 -35.06
CA HIS A 14 3.44 -33.29 -34.90
C HIS A 14 2.82 -31.94 -34.46
N GLY A 15 1.54 -31.73 -34.70
CA GLY A 15 0.83 -30.50 -34.25
C GLY A 15 0.39 -30.51 -32.78
N ARG A 16 0.24 -31.68 -32.17
CA ARG A 16 -0.20 -31.83 -30.76
C ARG A 16 0.94 -31.89 -29.77
N THR A 17 2.15 -32.25 -30.19
CA THR A 17 3.32 -32.38 -29.29
C THR A 17 4.04 -31.07 -29.07
N VAL A 18 4.01 -30.10 -29.99
CA VAL A 18 4.65 -28.80 -29.84
C VAL A 18 3.86 -27.91 -28.89
N THR A 19 2.52 -27.98 -28.91
CA THR A 19 1.67 -27.22 -27.96
C THR A 19 1.73 -27.78 -26.54
N LYS A 20 1.87 -29.11 -26.38
CA LYS A 20 2.00 -29.74 -25.05
C LYS A 20 3.41 -29.53 -24.41
N ARG A 21 4.47 -29.40 -25.20
CA ARG A 21 5.81 -29.11 -24.67
C ARG A 21 5.94 -27.65 -24.24
N ARG A 22 5.38 -26.69 -24.99
CA ARG A 22 5.38 -25.27 -24.56
C ARG A 22 4.55 -25.05 -23.29
N SER A 23 3.44 -25.78 -23.10
CA SER A 23 2.64 -25.67 -21.87
C SER A 23 3.27 -26.34 -20.64
N LYS A 24 4.27 -27.23 -20.82
CA LYS A 24 4.96 -27.89 -19.69
C LYS A 24 6.18 -27.12 -19.18
N GLU A 25 6.77 -26.29 -20.00
CA GLU A 25 7.89 -25.41 -19.58
C GLU A 25 7.44 -24.11 -18.93
N MET A 26 6.12 -23.78 -18.98
CA MET A 26 5.51 -22.59 -18.38
C MET A 26 4.70 -22.90 -17.11
N SER A 27 4.93 -24.03 -16.46
CA SER A 27 4.15 -24.49 -15.32
C SER A 27 4.43 -23.79 -13.97
N GLY A 28 4.89 -22.54 -14.01
CA GLY A 28 5.04 -21.69 -12.82
C GLY A 28 4.29 -20.35 -12.90
N PHE A 29 3.66 -20.04 -14.04
CA PHE A 29 2.99 -18.77 -14.24
C PHE A 29 1.46 -18.92 -14.09
N VAL A 30 0.91 -18.38 -13.03
CA VAL A 30 -0.54 -18.36 -12.78
C VAL A 30 -1.10 -16.99 -13.21
N GLY A 31 -1.07 -16.72 -14.51
CA GLY A 31 -1.59 -15.49 -15.09
C GLY A 31 -2.22 -15.71 -16.46
N VAL A 32 -2.92 -14.70 -16.97
CA VAL A 32 -3.35 -14.63 -18.37
C VAL A 32 -2.16 -14.13 -19.17
N LEU A 33 -1.71 -14.95 -20.13
CA LEU A 33 -0.63 -14.59 -21.05
C LEU A 33 -1.24 -14.05 -22.35
N VAL A 34 -0.68 -12.95 -22.82
CA VAL A 34 -0.91 -12.34 -24.11
C VAL A 34 0.38 -12.52 -24.91
N SER A 35 0.28 -12.94 -26.19
CA SER A 35 1.47 -13.23 -26.99
C SER A 35 2.26 -11.98 -27.37
N ASP A 36 1.58 -10.85 -27.47
CA ASP A 36 2.18 -9.54 -27.72
C ASP A 36 2.61 -8.88 -26.38
N PRO A 37 3.93 -8.77 -26.11
CA PRO A 37 4.43 -8.17 -24.87
C PRO A 37 4.02 -6.69 -24.70
N SER A 38 3.89 -5.96 -25.82
CA SER A 38 3.47 -4.55 -25.80
C SER A 38 2.01 -4.43 -25.38
N LEU A 39 1.15 -5.32 -25.87
CA LEU A 39 -0.25 -5.40 -25.48
C LEU A 39 -0.39 -5.88 -24.03
N GLN A 40 0.38 -6.89 -23.63
CA GLN A 40 0.37 -7.40 -22.26
C GLN A 40 0.78 -6.33 -21.24
N SER A 41 1.76 -5.49 -21.59
CA SER A 41 2.24 -4.42 -20.70
C SER A 41 1.21 -3.33 -20.40
N GLN A 42 0.13 -3.25 -21.18
CA GLN A 42 -0.94 -2.27 -21.04
C GLN A 42 -1.99 -2.65 -20.00
N PHE A 43 -1.94 -3.86 -19.44
CA PHE A 43 -2.92 -4.40 -18.50
C PHE A 43 -2.26 -4.98 -17.26
N THR A 44 -2.87 -4.84 -16.09
CA THR A 44 -2.52 -5.61 -14.90
C THR A 44 -3.03 -7.04 -15.04
N GLN A 45 -2.45 -8.00 -14.30
CA GLN A 45 -2.93 -9.39 -14.30
C GLN A 45 -4.38 -9.52 -13.79
N VAL A 46 -4.80 -8.64 -12.88
CA VAL A 46 -6.19 -8.62 -12.37
C VAL A 46 -7.15 -8.26 -13.49
N GLU A 47 -6.77 -7.30 -14.32
CA GLU A 47 -7.57 -6.84 -15.45
C GLU A 47 -7.59 -7.86 -16.57
N LEU A 48 -6.44 -8.41 -16.92
CA LEU A 48 -6.37 -9.51 -17.89
C LEU A 48 -7.28 -10.67 -17.48
N ARG A 49 -7.31 -11.04 -16.20
CA ARG A 49 -8.22 -12.08 -15.71
C ARG A 49 -9.68 -11.67 -15.81
N SER A 50 -10.02 -10.41 -15.46
CA SER A 50 -11.39 -9.90 -15.56
C SER A 50 -11.85 -9.83 -17.01
N LEU A 51 -11.04 -9.30 -17.92
CA LEU A 51 -11.33 -9.22 -19.35
C LEU A 51 -11.40 -10.61 -19.98
N ASN A 52 -10.47 -11.50 -19.63
CA ASN A 52 -10.46 -12.88 -20.10
C ASN A 52 -11.70 -13.65 -19.63
N SER A 53 -12.15 -13.44 -18.40
CA SER A 53 -13.39 -14.03 -17.89
C SER A 53 -14.61 -13.59 -18.69
N LYS A 54 -14.69 -12.29 -19.02
CA LYS A 54 -15.78 -11.73 -19.84
C LYS A 54 -15.73 -12.22 -21.28
N TYR A 55 -14.56 -12.23 -21.89
CA TYR A 55 -14.36 -12.81 -23.22
C TYR A 55 -14.76 -14.29 -23.27
N HIS A 56 -14.33 -15.08 -22.28
CA HIS A 56 -14.69 -16.49 -22.20
C HIS A 56 -16.16 -16.74 -21.89
N SER A 57 -16.89 -15.84 -21.21
CA SER A 57 -18.33 -15.98 -21.03
C SER A 57 -19.08 -15.85 -22.35
N VAL A 58 -18.67 -14.91 -23.21
CA VAL A 58 -19.21 -14.81 -24.59
C VAL A 58 -18.86 -16.05 -25.41
N LYS A 59 -17.61 -16.49 -25.37
CA LYS A 59 -17.15 -17.67 -26.06
C LYS A 59 -17.88 -18.94 -25.62
N LYS A 60 -18.26 -19.08 -24.34
CA LYS A 60 -19.08 -20.20 -23.84
C LYS A 60 -20.51 -20.13 -24.33
N GLN A 61 -21.06 -18.94 -24.51
CA GLN A 61 -22.44 -18.73 -24.93
C GLN A 61 -22.64 -19.02 -26.43
N PHE A 62 -21.67 -18.63 -27.28
CA PHE A 62 -21.80 -18.66 -28.73
C PHE A 62 -20.80 -19.62 -29.42
N GLY A 63 -19.93 -20.31 -28.67
CA GLY A 63 -18.91 -21.22 -29.20
C GLY A 63 -17.67 -20.49 -29.76
N ARG A 64 -17.85 -19.29 -30.34
CA ARG A 64 -16.83 -18.38 -30.85
C ARG A 64 -17.24 -16.93 -30.55
N VAL A 65 -16.35 -15.98 -30.68
CA VAL A 65 -16.63 -14.56 -30.50
C VAL A 65 -16.42 -13.89 -31.86
N MET A 66 -17.43 -13.18 -32.33
CA MET A 66 -17.37 -12.42 -33.59
C MET A 66 -17.34 -10.94 -33.29
N VAL A 67 -16.95 -10.11 -34.27
CA VAL A 67 -17.00 -8.65 -34.16
C VAL A 67 -18.41 -8.18 -33.78
N ALA A 68 -19.44 -8.79 -34.32
CA ALA A 68 -20.85 -8.49 -34.02
C ALA A 68 -21.25 -8.72 -32.54
N ASP A 69 -20.51 -9.57 -31.81
CA ASP A 69 -20.76 -9.86 -30.39
C ASP A 69 -20.07 -8.85 -29.44
N LEU A 70 -19.19 -7.98 -29.95
CA LEU A 70 -18.41 -7.06 -29.15
C LEU A 70 -19.20 -5.86 -28.58
N PRO A 71 -20.15 -5.21 -29.29
CA PRO A 71 -20.84 -4.02 -28.79
C PRO A 71 -21.48 -4.19 -27.41
N PRO A 72 -22.31 -5.22 -27.14
CA PRO A 72 -22.94 -5.42 -25.84
C PRO A 72 -21.96 -5.81 -24.73
N VAL A 73 -20.77 -6.30 -25.09
CA VAL A 73 -19.71 -6.66 -24.12
C VAL A 73 -18.86 -5.46 -23.79
N LEU A 74 -18.40 -4.74 -24.81
CA LEU A 74 -17.59 -3.53 -24.66
C LEU A 74 -18.36 -2.42 -23.94
N GLY A 75 -19.64 -2.21 -24.28
CA GLY A 75 -20.49 -1.22 -23.65
C GLY A 75 -20.72 -1.42 -22.14
N LYS A 76 -20.53 -2.63 -21.63
CA LYS A 76 -20.59 -2.94 -20.18
C LYS A 76 -19.23 -2.90 -19.49
N LEU A 77 -18.16 -2.65 -20.23
CA LEU A 77 -16.81 -2.57 -19.65
C LEU A 77 -16.57 -1.22 -19.00
N LYS A 78 -15.87 -1.25 -17.88
CA LYS A 78 -15.47 -0.04 -17.16
C LYS A 78 -14.57 0.81 -18.08
N GLY A 79 -14.91 2.09 -18.24
CA GLY A 79 -14.19 3.00 -19.12
C GLY A 79 -14.79 3.15 -20.53
N ILE A 80 -15.84 2.38 -20.85
CA ILE A 80 -16.64 2.52 -22.04
C ILE A 80 -18.11 2.72 -21.63
N SER A 81 -18.52 2.03 -20.57
CA SER A 81 -19.89 2.15 -20.02
C SER A 81 -20.22 3.58 -19.62
N GLY A 82 -21.30 4.12 -20.18
CA GLY A 82 -21.76 5.49 -19.95
C GLY A 82 -21.12 6.58 -20.85
N MET A 83 -20.12 6.23 -21.66
CA MET A 83 -19.47 7.12 -22.62
C MET A 83 -19.92 6.84 -24.07
N HIS A 84 -20.10 5.57 -24.39
CA HIS A 84 -20.53 5.11 -25.71
C HIS A 84 -21.77 4.22 -25.57
N THR A 85 -22.73 4.42 -26.46
CA THR A 85 -23.87 3.50 -26.60
C THR A 85 -23.44 2.22 -27.38
N GLU A 86 -24.24 1.17 -27.29
CA GLU A 86 -23.97 -0.06 -28.08
C GLU A 86 -23.98 0.25 -29.59
N ASP A 87 -24.79 1.20 -30.03
CA ASP A 87 -24.89 1.64 -31.43
C ASP A 87 -23.65 2.43 -31.86
N ASP A 88 -23.11 3.31 -30.99
CA ASP A 88 -21.85 4.02 -31.26
C ASP A 88 -20.68 3.03 -31.42
N ILE A 89 -20.62 2.03 -30.54
CA ILE A 89 -19.61 0.98 -30.59
C ILE A 89 -19.74 0.17 -31.88
N ARG A 90 -20.96 -0.18 -32.26
CA ARG A 90 -21.26 -0.90 -33.50
C ARG A 90 -20.82 -0.11 -34.72
N ALA A 91 -21.18 1.15 -34.83
CA ALA A 91 -20.81 2.02 -35.96
C ALA A 91 -19.27 2.10 -36.14
N VAL A 92 -18.54 2.20 -35.04
CA VAL A 92 -17.07 2.22 -35.05
C VAL A 92 -16.46 0.90 -35.49
N LEU A 93 -17.05 -0.23 -35.06
CA LEU A 93 -16.57 -1.54 -35.46
C LEU A 93 -16.88 -1.83 -36.95
N GLU A 94 -18.05 -1.39 -37.46
CA GLU A 94 -18.41 -1.48 -38.88
C GLU A 94 -17.45 -0.68 -39.79
N ASP A 95 -16.96 0.48 -39.31
CA ASP A 95 -15.94 1.25 -40.00
C ASP A 95 -14.57 0.57 -40.00
N SER A 96 -14.25 -0.17 -38.92
CA SER A 96 -12.95 -0.83 -38.76
C SER A 96 -12.90 -2.24 -39.35
N TYR A 97 -14.02 -2.94 -39.44
CA TYR A 97 -14.14 -4.31 -39.93
C TYR A 97 -15.16 -4.41 -41.05
N PRO A 98 -14.70 -4.69 -42.29
CA PRO A 98 -15.63 -4.89 -43.43
C PRO A 98 -16.59 -6.05 -43.29
N ASP A 99 -16.25 -7.00 -42.39
CA ASP A 99 -17.05 -8.19 -42.10
C ASP A 99 -17.24 -8.39 -40.59
N MET A 100 -18.45 -8.12 -40.14
CA MET A 100 -18.85 -8.26 -38.72
C MET A 100 -18.89 -9.73 -38.25
N THR A 101 -18.79 -10.70 -39.16
CA THR A 101 -18.70 -12.13 -38.85
C THR A 101 -17.26 -12.60 -38.63
N HIS A 102 -16.28 -11.68 -38.67
CA HIS A 102 -14.89 -12.00 -38.39
C HIS A 102 -14.71 -12.51 -36.96
N GLU A 103 -14.01 -13.64 -36.79
CA GLU A 103 -13.75 -14.21 -35.46
C GLU A 103 -12.67 -13.41 -34.74
N VAL A 104 -12.98 -12.99 -33.52
CA VAL A 104 -12.11 -12.18 -32.66
C VAL A 104 -11.47 -13.08 -31.62
N ASP A 105 -10.14 -13.14 -31.57
CA ASP A 105 -9.42 -13.77 -30.48
C ASP A 105 -9.28 -12.84 -29.27
N PHE A 106 -8.73 -13.35 -28.18
CA PHE A 106 -8.62 -12.56 -26.94
C PHE A 106 -7.70 -11.33 -27.11
N GLU A 107 -6.66 -11.43 -27.93
CA GLU A 107 -5.74 -10.31 -28.15
C GLU A 107 -6.39 -9.21 -29.00
N SER A 108 -7.14 -9.57 -30.03
CA SER A 108 -7.94 -8.64 -30.83
C SER A 108 -9.03 -7.97 -29.97
N PHE A 109 -9.70 -8.72 -29.10
CA PHE A 109 -10.64 -8.15 -28.14
C PHE A 109 -9.97 -7.11 -27.22
N LEU A 110 -8.75 -7.37 -26.73
CA LEU A 110 -8.00 -6.40 -25.93
C LEU A 110 -7.62 -5.15 -26.72
N ARG A 111 -7.26 -5.30 -28.01
CA ARG A 111 -6.93 -4.17 -28.87
C ARG A 111 -8.14 -3.26 -29.12
N GLU A 112 -9.31 -3.85 -29.37
CA GLU A 112 -10.55 -3.09 -29.54
C GLU A 112 -10.95 -2.39 -28.24
N TYR A 113 -10.83 -3.05 -27.10
CA TYR A 113 -11.06 -2.40 -25.82
C TYR A 113 -10.19 -1.15 -25.61
N LEU A 114 -8.90 -1.22 -25.97
CA LEU A 114 -7.99 -0.08 -25.91
C LEU A 114 -8.33 1.01 -26.94
N ASN A 115 -8.77 0.61 -28.15
CA ASN A 115 -9.14 1.52 -29.20
C ASN A 115 -10.29 2.44 -28.77
N PHE A 116 -11.33 1.87 -28.14
CA PHE A 116 -12.45 2.64 -27.61
C PHE A 116 -12.04 3.57 -26.44
N GLN A 117 -11.17 3.13 -25.56
CA GLN A 117 -10.64 3.98 -24.48
C GLN A 117 -9.75 5.12 -25.02
N GLY A 118 -9.13 4.97 -26.17
CA GLY A 118 -8.24 5.97 -26.77
C GLY A 118 -8.94 7.07 -27.59
N ARG A 119 -10.18 6.88 -28.01
CA ARG A 119 -10.92 7.82 -28.89
C ARG A 119 -11.34 9.10 -28.16
N ASP A 120 -11.64 9.04 -26.88
CA ASP A 120 -12.05 10.21 -26.07
C ASP A 120 -10.90 11.18 -25.75
N ALA A 121 -9.65 10.77 -25.94
CA ALA A 121 -8.47 11.64 -25.76
C ALA A 121 -8.24 12.64 -26.91
N GLY A 122 -9.02 12.57 -28.00
CA GLY A 122 -8.81 13.31 -29.23
C GLY A 122 -9.60 14.61 -29.42
N ALA A 123 -10.58 14.91 -28.60
CA ALA A 123 -11.54 16.04 -28.79
C ALA A 123 -11.18 17.32 -28.02
N GLY A 124 -9.92 17.62 -27.77
CA GLY A 124 -9.47 18.87 -27.15
C GLY A 124 -8.03 19.18 -27.46
N GLY A 125 -7.80 20.01 -28.47
CA GLY A 125 -6.47 20.35 -28.95
C GLY A 125 -5.59 21.00 -27.90
N PHE A 126 -4.54 20.29 -27.49
CA PHE A 126 -3.30 20.87 -27.02
C PHE A 126 -2.17 19.85 -27.25
N LYS A 127 -1.29 20.14 -28.21
CA LYS A 127 -0.03 19.40 -28.40
C LYS A 127 0.85 19.65 -27.18
N ARG A 128 0.79 18.74 -26.19
CA ARG A 128 1.80 18.66 -25.14
C ARG A 128 2.78 17.55 -25.49
N SER A 129 4.05 17.87 -25.42
CA SER A 129 5.17 16.94 -25.43
C SER A 129 5.12 16.09 -24.15
N ILE A 130 4.23 15.10 -24.10
CA ILE A 130 4.11 14.15 -23.04
C ILE A 130 4.36 12.80 -23.66
N SER A 131 5.38 12.12 -23.16
CA SER A 131 5.59 10.70 -23.41
C SER A 131 4.42 9.94 -22.74
N ILE A 132 3.34 9.75 -23.50
CA ILE A 132 2.16 9.02 -23.02
C ILE A 132 2.47 7.54 -23.14
N LEU A 133 2.97 6.96 -22.07
CA LEU A 133 2.86 5.53 -21.84
C LEU A 133 1.39 5.25 -21.48
N ARG A 134 0.58 4.98 -22.50
CA ARG A 134 -0.81 4.56 -22.34
C ARG A 134 -0.82 3.21 -21.65
N GLN A 135 -1.07 3.22 -20.36
CA GLN A 135 -1.36 2.02 -19.61
C GLN A 135 -2.79 2.09 -19.11
N SER A 136 -3.64 1.38 -19.83
CA SER A 136 -5.05 1.36 -19.49
C SER A 136 -5.32 0.31 -18.42
N THR A 137 -6.24 0.61 -17.52
CA THR A 137 -7.29 -0.34 -17.22
C THR A 137 -8.23 0.04 -16.12
N THR A 138 -8.28 1.20 -15.82
CA THR A 138 -9.49 1.74 -15.22
C THR A 138 -9.54 3.15 -15.69
N THR A 139 -10.51 3.54 -16.39
CA THR A 139 -10.99 4.90 -16.68
C THR A 139 -10.13 6.12 -16.27
N LEU A 140 -8.87 5.91 -15.93
CA LEU A 140 -7.84 6.89 -15.68
C LEU A 140 -6.62 6.47 -16.52
N LEU A 141 -6.39 7.20 -17.59
CA LEU A 141 -5.07 7.25 -18.24
C LEU A 141 -4.08 7.68 -17.14
N HIS A 142 -3.31 6.73 -16.62
CA HIS A 142 -2.20 7.06 -15.73
C HIS A 142 -1.10 7.66 -16.58
N THR A 143 -1.16 8.97 -16.77
CA THR A 143 -0.09 9.74 -17.35
C THR A 143 1.05 9.77 -16.34
N ILE A 144 2.18 9.16 -16.68
CA ILE A 144 3.40 9.30 -15.89
C ILE A 144 3.88 10.73 -16.06
N SER A 145 3.99 11.47 -14.95
CA SER A 145 4.59 12.79 -14.98
C SER A 145 6.09 12.64 -15.22
N GLU A 146 6.57 13.19 -16.35
CA GLU A 146 8.01 13.18 -16.65
C GLU A 146 8.81 13.97 -15.59
N SER A 147 8.23 15.02 -15.03
CA SER A 147 8.82 15.75 -13.89
C SER A 147 8.98 14.89 -12.67
N GLU A 148 7.95 14.11 -12.28
CA GLU A 148 8.04 13.19 -11.14
C GLU A 148 9.09 12.10 -11.41
N LYS A 149 9.09 11.52 -12.61
CA LYS A 149 10.09 10.53 -13.00
C LYS A 149 11.50 11.10 -12.91
N ALA A 150 11.73 12.30 -13.45
CA ALA A 150 13.03 12.97 -13.41
C ALA A 150 13.47 13.24 -11.96
N SER A 151 12.55 13.69 -11.11
CA SER A 151 12.79 13.93 -9.69
C SER A 151 13.17 12.64 -8.95
N TYR A 152 12.46 11.55 -9.15
CA TYR A 152 12.75 10.27 -8.50
C TYR A 152 14.04 9.65 -9.01
N VAL A 153 14.35 9.78 -10.30
CA VAL A 153 15.64 9.38 -10.87
C VAL A 153 16.78 10.18 -10.27
N ALA A 154 16.64 11.50 -10.13
CA ALA A 154 17.65 12.35 -9.49
C ALA A 154 17.89 11.93 -8.03
N HIS A 155 16.81 11.62 -7.29
CA HIS A 155 16.90 11.11 -5.93
C HIS A 155 17.65 9.76 -5.87
N ILE A 156 17.30 8.81 -6.71
CA ILE A 156 17.96 7.49 -6.80
C ILE A 156 19.44 7.66 -7.13
N ASN A 157 19.78 8.45 -8.13
CA ASN A 157 21.16 8.71 -8.53
C ASN A 157 21.98 9.33 -7.38
N SER A 158 21.38 10.26 -6.62
CA SER A 158 22.04 10.92 -5.50
C SER A 158 22.33 9.97 -4.33
N TYR A 159 21.37 9.10 -3.96
CA TYR A 159 21.50 8.25 -2.77
C TYR A 159 22.11 6.89 -3.04
N LEU A 160 22.02 6.38 -4.26
CA LEU A 160 22.51 5.04 -4.63
C LEU A 160 23.69 5.06 -5.60
N GLY A 161 24.18 6.25 -6.00
CA GLY A 161 25.31 6.39 -6.94
C GLY A 161 26.60 5.66 -6.51
N GLU A 162 26.85 5.59 -5.20
CA GLU A 162 28.01 4.91 -4.60
C GLU A 162 27.69 3.50 -4.09
N ASP A 163 26.49 2.96 -4.31
CA ASP A 163 26.14 1.60 -3.91
C ASP A 163 27.03 0.57 -4.61
N LYS A 164 27.57 -0.39 -3.84
CA LYS A 164 28.54 -1.39 -4.33
C LYS A 164 28.08 -2.17 -5.57
N PHE A 165 26.78 -2.43 -5.68
CA PHE A 165 26.20 -3.17 -6.80
C PHE A 165 25.63 -2.27 -7.87
N LEU A 166 24.90 -1.21 -7.48
CA LEU A 166 24.14 -0.38 -8.41
C LEU A 166 24.98 0.66 -9.15
N LYS A 167 26.13 1.09 -8.62
CA LYS A 167 26.99 2.11 -9.23
C LYS A 167 27.36 1.85 -10.69
N GLN A 168 27.41 0.58 -11.10
CA GLN A 168 27.72 0.21 -12.51
C GLN A 168 26.56 0.52 -13.47
N PHE A 169 25.35 0.73 -12.95
CA PHE A 169 24.14 1.04 -13.71
C PHE A 169 23.68 2.48 -13.52
N LEU A 170 24.34 3.23 -12.65
CA LEU A 170 24.04 4.63 -12.33
C LEU A 170 25.11 5.56 -12.95
N PRO A 171 24.75 6.79 -13.31
CA PRO A 171 23.42 7.41 -13.14
C PRO A 171 22.40 6.93 -14.19
N ILE A 172 21.13 6.86 -13.78
CA ILE A 172 19.99 6.63 -14.69
C ILE A 172 19.71 7.91 -15.46
N ASP A 173 19.42 7.79 -16.76
CA ASP A 173 18.92 8.90 -17.57
C ASP A 173 17.38 8.98 -17.47
N PRO A 174 16.82 10.08 -16.91
CA PRO A 174 15.38 10.23 -16.73
C PRO A 174 14.59 10.28 -18.04
N SER A 175 15.23 10.61 -19.19
CA SER A 175 14.56 10.64 -20.49
C SER A 175 14.28 9.25 -21.07
N THR A 176 14.91 8.20 -20.52
CA THR A 176 14.83 6.82 -20.99
C THR A 176 13.89 5.95 -20.14
N ASN A 177 13.69 4.70 -20.57
CA ASN A 177 12.99 3.68 -19.78
C ASN A 177 13.93 2.90 -18.83
N GLN A 178 15.19 3.31 -18.69
CA GLN A 178 16.21 2.63 -17.90
C GLN A 178 15.78 2.39 -16.46
N LEU A 179 15.07 3.33 -15.83
CA LEU A 179 14.52 3.17 -14.49
C LEU A 179 13.67 1.90 -14.38
N PHE A 180 12.74 1.70 -15.31
CA PHE A 180 11.82 0.56 -15.30
C PHE A 180 12.53 -0.76 -15.59
N GLU A 181 13.52 -0.75 -16.49
CA GLU A 181 14.36 -1.92 -16.76
C GLU A 181 15.19 -2.33 -15.54
N LEU A 182 15.79 -1.36 -14.86
CA LEU A 182 16.62 -1.63 -13.69
C LEU A 182 15.80 -2.13 -12.48
N THR A 183 14.53 -1.73 -12.39
CA THR A 183 13.64 -2.23 -11.32
C THR A 183 13.22 -3.67 -11.50
N LYS A 184 13.26 -4.26 -12.71
CA LYS A 184 12.86 -5.65 -12.99
C LYS A 184 13.63 -6.70 -12.19
N GLY A 185 14.85 -6.39 -11.75
CA GLY A 185 15.65 -7.26 -10.90
C GLY A 185 15.31 -7.22 -9.41
N GLY A 186 14.56 -6.21 -8.98
CA GLY A 186 14.17 -5.99 -7.57
C GLY A 186 15.26 -5.40 -6.68
N VAL A 187 16.54 -5.42 -7.11
CA VAL A 187 17.67 -4.94 -6.28
C VAL A 187 17.53 -3.44 -5.99
N LEU A 188 17.25 -2.63 -7.01
CA LEU A 188 17.09 -1.18 -6.87
C LEU A 188 16.03 -0.84 -5.82
N LEU A 189 14.87 -1.48 -5.89
CA LEU A 189 13.77 -1.22 -4.96
C LEU A 189 14.11 -1.64 -3.52
N CYS A 190 14.79 -2.79 -3.33
CA CYS A 190 15.25 -3.24 -2.02
C CYS A 190 16.26 -2.25 -1.41
N LYS A 191 17.22 -1.76 -2.20
CA LYS A 191 18.20 -0.77 -1.77
C LYS A 191 17.55 0.57 -1.44
N LEU A 192 16.57 1.01 -2.24
CA LEU A 192 15.83 2.24 -1.99
C LEU A 192 15.01 2.18 -0.69
N ILE A 193 14.46 1.02 -0.33
CA ILE A 193 13.83 0.80 0.99
C ILE A 193 14.83 1.02 2.12
N ASN A 194 16.07 0.53 1.99
CA ASN A 194 17.11 0.74 3.01
C ASN A 194 17.60 2.20 3.07
N VAL A 195 17.53 2.94 1.97
CA VAL A 195 17.75 4.40 1.98
C VAL A 195 16.67 5.10 2.79
N ALA A 196 15.40 4.71 2.59
CA ALA A 196 14.27 5.32 3.29
C ALA A 196 14.24 4.98 4.79
N VAL A 197 14.47 3.71 5.13
CA VAL A 197 14.51 3.21 6.51
C VAL A 197 15.67 2.24 6.65
N PRO A 198 16.82 2.72 7.12
CA PRO A 198 18.05 1.91 7.24
C PRO A 198 17.85 0.62 8.05
N GLY A 199 18.42 -0.48 7.58
CA GLY A 199 18.35 -1.76 8.27
C GLY A 199 17.04 -2.52 8.14
N THR A 200 16.11 -2.08 7.26
CA THR A 200 14.84 -2.77 7.00
C THR A 200 15.06 -4.11 6.30
N ILE A 201 16.00 -4.14 5.36
CA ILE A 201 16.39 -5.33 4.59
C ILE A 201 17.86 -5.62 4.86
N ASP A 202 18.15 -6.83 5.25
CA ASP A 202 19.54 -7.31 5.26
C ASP A 202 20.01 -7.50 3.82
N GLU A 203 21.03 -6.76 3.43
CA GLU A 203 21.53 -6.79 2.05
C GLU A 203 22.02 -8.18 1.63
N ARG A 204 22.45 -9.01 2.61
CA ARG A 204 22.88 -10.40 2.38
C ARG A 204 21.74 -11.30 1.90
N ALA A 205 20.48 -10.90 2.12
CA ALA A 205 19.30 -11.62 1.64
C ALA A 205 18.92 -11.27 0.20
N ILE A 206 19.46 -10.18 -0.37
CA ILE A 206 19.15 -9.74 -1.73
C ILE A 206 19.96 -10.58 -2.73
N ASN A 207 19.32 -11.09 -3.77
CA ASN A 207 20.00 -11.72 -4.88
C ASN A 207 20.61 -10.64 -5.79
N THR A 208 21.97 -10.55 -5.80
CA THR A 208 22.73 -9.49 -6.52
C THR A 208 23.58 -10.03 -7.66
N LYS A 209 23.25 -11.19 -8.24
CA LYS A 209 23.97 -11.72 -9.41
C LYS A 209 23.69 -10.84 -10.63
N LYS A 210 24.65 -10.83 -11.57
CA LYS A 210 24.51 -10.09 -12.83
C LYS A 210 23.29 -10.53 -13.63
N ASP A 211 23.10 -11.84 -13.74
CA ASP A 211 21.99 -12.46 -14.45
C ASP A 211 21.12 -13.23 -13.45
N LEU A 212 20.06 -12.57 -12.99
CA LEU A 212 19.07 -13.18 -12.11
C LEU A 212 18.12 -14.06 -12.92
N ASN A 213 17.93 -15.30 -12.48
CA ASN A 213 16.88 -16.14 -13.04
C ASN A 213 15.48 -15.67 -12.59
N PRO A 214 14.39 -16.12 -13.24
CA PRO A 214 13.03 -15.68 -12.89
C PRO A 214 12.66 -15.89 -11.42
N TRP A 215 13.18 -16.96 -10.80
CA TRP A 215 12.94 -17.29 -9.40
C TRP A 215 13.59 -16.28 -8.46
N GLU A 216 14.88 -15.95 -8.70
CA GLU A 216 15.63 -14.96 -7.92
C GLU A 216 15.04 -13.54 -8.04
N ARG A 217 14.49 -13.18 -9.20
CA ARG A 217 13.78 -11.92 -9.39
C ARG A 217 12.50 -11.89 -8.56
N ASN A 218 11.72 -12.96 -8.60
CA ASN A 218 10.49 -13.07 -7.82
C ASN A 218 10.76 -13.02 -6.30
N GLU A 219 11.84 -13.66 -5.83
CA GLU A 219 12.30 -13.57 -4.44
C GLU A 219 12.65 -12.14 -4.03
N ASN A 220 13.42 -11.41 -4.85
CA ASN A 220 13.76 -10.01 -4.58
C ASN A 220 12.49 -9.14 -4.52
N HIS A 221 11.54 -9.33 -5.43
CA HIS A 221 10.29 -8.57 -5.41
C HIS A 221 9.39 -8.95 -4.25
N THR A 222 9.36 -10.22 -3.84
CA THR A 222 8.66 -10.66 -2.64
C THR A 222 9.24 -10.00 -1.40
N LEU A 223 10.57 -9.98 -1.27
CA LEU A 223 11.29 -9.28 -0.21
C LEU A 223 10.97 -7.77 -0.24
N CYS A 224 11.02 -7.14 -1.41
CA CYS A 224 10.71 -5.73 -1.61
C CYS A 224 9.29 -5.38 -1.14
N LEU A 225 8.26 -6.08 -1.64
CA LEU A 225 6.86 -5.79 -1.32
C LEU A 225 6.54 -5.99 0.18
N ASN A 226 7.04 -7.07 0.79
CA ASN A 226 6.85 -7.31 2.22
C ASN A 226 7.61 -6.30 3.09
N SER A 227 8.78 -5.86 2.64
CA SER A 227 9.55 -4.82 3.34
C SER A 227 8.93 -3.43 3.16
N ALA A 228 8.37 -3.12 1.98
CA ALA A 228 7.63 -1.89 1.73
C ALA A 228 6.39 -1.78 2.65
N LYS A 229 5.62 -2.87 2.82
CA LYS A 229 4.54 -2.92 3.83
C LYS A 229 5.07 -2.66 5.24
N ALA A 230 6.22 -3.24 5.58
CA ALA A 230 6.82 -3.11 6.91
C ALA A 230 7.39 -1.73 7.22
N ILE A 231 7.58 -0.86 6.23
CA ILE A 231 7.93 0.55 6.44
C ILE A 231 6.73 1.49 6.32
N GLY A 232 5.55 0.99 5.95
CA GLY A 232 4.30 1.76 5.89
C GLY A 232 3.79 2.08 4.49
N CYS A 233 4.37 1.53 3.42
CA CYS A 233 3.81 1.68 2.08
C CYS A 233 2.48 0.94 1.96
N THR A 234 1.53 1.55 1.26
CA THR A 234 0.28 0.90 0.85
C THR A 234 0.55 0.06 -0.38
N VAL A 235 0.65 -1.25 -0.20
CA VAL A 235 0.89 -2.22 -1.27
C VAL A 235 -0.40 -2.99 -1.52
N VAL A 236 -1.30 -2.38 -2.26
CA VAL A 236 -2.60 -2.95 -2.66
C VAL A 236 -2.63 -3.04 -4.17
N ASN A 237 -3.02 -4.19 -4.70
CA ASN A 237 -3.07 -4.47 -6.15
C ASN A 237 -1.72 -4.39 -6.89
N ILE A 238 -0.61 -4.54 -6.18
CA ILE A 238 0.73 -4.68 -6.76
C ILE A 238 1.23 -6.09 -6.43
N GLY A 239 1.54 -6.87 -7.46
CA GLY A 239 2.14 -8.20 -7.34
C GLY A 239 3.61 -8.23 -7.76
N THR A 240 4.31 -9.31 -7.40
CA THR A 240 5.70 -9.50 -7.82
C THR A 240 5.85 -9.50 -9.34
N GLN A 241 4.87 -10.08 -10.05
CA GLN A 241 4.88 -10.14 -11.51
C GLN A 241 4.82 -8.74 -12.15
N ASP A 242 4.05 -7.83 -11.58
CA ASP A 242 3.96 -6.44 -12.06
C ASP A 242 5.31 -5.72 -12.01
N LEU A 243 6.10 -6.00 -10.96
CA LEU A 243 7.44 -5.44 -10.78
C LEU A 243 8.48 -6.14 -11.66
N VAL A 244 8.38 -7.47 -11.85
CA VAL A 244 9.23 -8.23 -12.79
C VAL A 244 9.03 -7.74 -14.23
N GLU A 245 7.81 -7.35 -14.60
CA GLU A 245 7.49 -6.76 -15.89
C GLU A 245 7.91 -5.28 -15.98
N GLY A 246 8.24 -4.65 -14.85
CA GLY A 246 8.64 -3.24 -14.79
C GLY A 246 7.51 -2.28 -15.13
N ARG A 247 6.26 -2.57 -14.70
CA ARG A 247 5.07 -1.76 -15.03
C ARG A 247 5.21 -0.33 -14.51
N PRO A 248 5.33 0.67 -15.40
CA PRO A 248 5.78 2.00 -15.01
C PRO A 248 4.94 2.67 -13.93
N HIS A 249 3.60 2.65 -14.03
CA HIS A 249 2.74 3.32 -13.05
C HIS A 249 2.80 2.68 -11.65
N LEU A 250 2.96 1.34 -11.56
CA LEU A 250 3.08 0.64 -10.28
C LEU A 250 4.47 0.83 -9.67
N VAL A 251 5.51 0.79 -10.50
CA VAL A 251 6.89 1.09 -10.10
C VAL A 251 6.99 2.53 -9.58
N MET A 252 6.48 3.51 -10.34
CA MET A 252 6.45 4.92 -9.92
C MET A 252 5.67 5.14 -8.63
N GLY A 253 4.50 4.51 -8.50
CA GLY A 253 3.69 4.60 -7.29
C GLY A 253 4.38 4.00 -6.05
N LEU A 254 5.13 2.92 -6.20
CA LEU A 254 5.91 2.34 -5.11
C LEU A 254 7.13 3.21 -4.76
N ILE A 255 7.90 3.66 -5.76
CA ILE A 255 9.05 4.55 -5.56
C ILE A 255 8.64 5.85 -4.88
N SER A 256 7.54 6.46 -5.32
CA SER A 256 6.98 7.68 -4.72
C SER A 256 6.69 7.51 -3.22
N GLN A 257 6.07 6.40 -2.83
CA GLN A 257 5.77 6.11 -1.42
C GLN A 257 7.05 5.90 -0.61
N ILE A 258 8.05 5.18 -1.14
CA ILE A 258 9.32 4.94 -0.46
C ILE A 258 10.07 6.25 -0.24
N ILE A 259 10.20 7.08 -1.28
CA ILE A 259 10.85 8.40 -1.19
C ILE A 259 10.11 9.31 -0.21
N LYS A 260 8.78 9.32 -0.24
CA LYS A 260 7.96 10.09 0.71
C LYS A 260 8.22 9.69 2.16
N ILE A 261 8.33 8.39 2.46
CA ILE A 261 8.67 7.90 3.81
C ILE A 261 10.04 8.44 4.25
N GLN A 262 11.03 8.44 3.36
CA GLN A 262 12.35 9.00 3.65
C GLN A 262 12.27 10.51 3.94
N LEU A 263 11.63 11.27 3.06
CA LEU A 263 11.57 12.73 3.17
C LEU A 263 10.82 13.20 4.43
N LEU A 264 9.82 12.45 4.86
CA LEU A 264 9.01 12.77 6.04
C LEU A 264 9.51 12.09 7.33
N ALA A 265 10.63 11.36 7.27
CA ALA A 265 11.12 10.56 8.39
C ALA A 265 11.45 11.38 9.67
N ASP A 266 11.80 12.65 9.53
CA ASP A 266 12.19 13.52 10.64
C ASP A 266 11.02 14.30 11.24
N LEU A 267 9.83 14.23 10.63
CA LEU A 267 8.62 14.93 11.09
C LEU A 267 7.91 14.16 12.22
N ASN A 268 8.63 13.92 13.29
CA ASN A 268 8.11 13.35 14.52
C ASN A 268 8.93 13.83 15.72
N LEU A 269 8.29 13.90 16.91
CA LEU A 269 8.91 14.42 18.13
C LEU A 269 10.12 13.61 18.63
N LYS A 270 10.23 12.34 18.24
CA LYS A 270 11.38 11.51 18.64
C LYS A 270 12.65 11.88 17.90
N LYS A 271 12.56 12.26 16.64
CA LYS A 271 13.70 12.67 15.80
C LYS A 271 13.93 14.16 15.83
N THR A 272 12.86 14.94 15.86
CA THR A 272 12.88 16.42 15.91
C THR A 272 12.03 16.91 17.10
N PRO A 273 12.57 16.85 18.32
CA PRO A 273 11.86 17.29 19.52
C PRO A 273 11.43 18.77 19.48
N GLN A 274 12.14 19.58 18.68
CA GLN A 274 11.85 21.00 18.45
C GLN A 274 10.46 21.24 17.86
N LEU A 275 9.83 20.24 17.25
CA LEU A 275 8.43 20.33 16.77
C LEU A 275 7.44 20.70 17.86
N VAL A 276 7.81 20.58 19.15
CA VAL A 276 7.02 21.05 20.28
C VAL A 276 6.80 22.58 20.27
N GLU A 277 7.63 23.34 19.55
CA GLU A 277 7.42 24.80 19.35
C GLU A 277 6.14 25.10 18.56
N LEU A 278 5.65 24.14 17.76
CA LEU A 278 4.43 24.30 16.95
C LEU A 278 3.12 24.28 17.76
N VAL A 279 3.22 24.09 19.09
CA VAL A 279 2.08 23.93 19.99
C VAL A 279 2.26 24.78 21.23
N GLU A 280 1.13 25.20 21.84
CA GLU A 280 1.14 26.12 22.97
C GLU A 280 1.08 25.39 24.31
N ASP A 281 0.33 24.29 24.40
CA ASP A 281 0.13 23.53 25.63
C ASP A 281 0.39 22.02 25.49
N SER A 282 0.33 21.28 26.60
CA SER A 282 0.58 19.84 26.66
C SER A 282 -0.50 19.01 25.94
N ASN A 283 -1.75 19.48 25.88
CA ASN A 283 -2.82 18.77 25.18
C ASN A 283 -2.62 18.83 23.67
N GLU A 284 -2.14 19.96 23.18
CA GLU A 284 -1.79 20.13 21.77
C GLU A 284 -0.57 19.28 21.36
N VAL A 285 0.32 18.91 22.30
CA VAL A 285 1.43 17.97 22.02
C VAL A 285 0.88 16.59 21.67
N GLU A 286 -0.13 16.09 22.37
CA GLU A 286 -0.79 14.83 22.06
C GLU A 286 -1.50 14.90 20.70
N GLU A 287 -2.16 16.02 20.41
CA GLU A 287 -2.78 16.26 19.11
C GLU A 287 -1.74 16.28 17.98
N LEU A 288 -0.59 16.95 18.17
CA LEU A 288 0.51 16.98 17.22
C LEU A 288 1.04 15.56 16.92
N MET A 289 1.18 14.74 17.96
CA MET A 289 1.58 13.32 17.79
C MET A 289 0.55 12.51 17.00
N GLY A 290 -0.72 12.91 17.03
CA GLY A 290 -1.82 12.29 16.26
C GLY A 290 -1.84 12.67 14.78
N LEU A 291 -1.12 13.70 14.38
CA LEU A 291 -1.12 14.14 12.99
C LEU A 291 -0.27 13.23 12.09
N SER A 292 -0.71 13.09 10.84
CA SER A 292 0.18 12.50 9.82
C SER A 292 1.38 13.40 9.55
N PRO A 293 2.53 12.84 9.14
CA PRO A 293 3.72 13.65 8.84
C PRO A 293 3.46 14.80 7.86
N GLU A 294 2.57 14.61 6.88
CA GLU A 294 2.18 15.67 5.94
C GLU A 294 1.44 16.81 6.65
N LYS A 295 0.58 16.50 7.61
CA LYS A 295 -0.14 17.52 8.39
C LYS A 295 0.80 18.24 9.34
N VAL A 296 1.79 17.54 9.92
CA VAL A 296 2.86 18.15 10.73
C VAL A 296 3.65 19.14 9.85
N LEU A 297 4.00 18.73 8.63
CA LEU A 297 4.72 19.61 7.69
C LEU A 297 3.91 20.86 7.31
N LEU A 298 2.60 20.72 7.08
CA LEU A 298 1.70 21.86 6.86
C LEU A 298 1.59 22.75 8.09
N LYS A 299 1.49 22.18 9.30
CA LYS A 299 1.46 22.94 10.57
C LYS A 299 2.75 23.73 10.75
N TRP A 300 3.90 23.11 10.48
CA TRP A 300 5.22 23.77 10.50
C TRP A 300 5.30 24.92 9.47
N MET A 301 4.87 24.68 8.24
CA MET A 301 4.87 25.71 7.21
C MET A 301 4.01 26.91 7.63
N ASN A 302 2.77 26.67 8.09
CA ASN A 302 1.87 27.72 8.54
C ASN A 302 2.39 28.48 9.78
N PHE A 303 3.11 27.81 10.67
CA PHE A 303 3.75 28.44 11.82
C PHE A 303 4.75 29.51 11.37
N HIS A 304 5.61 29.20 10.40
CA HIS A 304 6.57 30.17 9.86
C HIS A 304 5.89 31.22 8.99
N LEU A 305 4.87 30.87 8.23
CA LEU A 305 4.09 31.84 7.45
C LEU A 305 3.37 32.85 8.34
N LYS A 306 2.87 32.43 9.52
CA LYS A 306 2.29 33.33 10.52
C LYS A 306 3.36 34.28 11.07
N LYS A 307 4.58 33.80 11.35
CA LYS A 307 5.73 34.64 11.74
C LYS A 307 6.11 35.66 10.64
N ALA A 308 5.93 35.28 9.37
CA ALA A 308 6.16 36.18 8.22
C ALA A 308 5.04 37.20 7.98
N GLY A 309 3.96 37.16 8.75
CA GLY A 309 2.80 38.03 8.53
C GLY A 309 1.91 37.62 7.33
N TYR A 310 2.10 36.42 6.79
CA TYR A 310 1.28 35.89 5.69
C TYR A 310 -0.12 35.56 6.19
N GLN A 311 -1.15 36.10 5.53
CA GLN A 311 -2.52 36.02 6.02
C GLN A 311 -3.28 34.78 5.55
N LYS A 312 -2.83 34.15 4.46
CA LYS A 312 -3.49 32.96 3.92
C LYS A 312 -2.95 31.70 4.63
N GLN A 313 -3.82 30.72 4.87
CA GLN A 313 -3.42 29.42 5.41
C GLN A 313 -3.18 28.43 4.27
N VAL A 314 -2.06 27.71 4.30
CA VAL A 314 -1.77 26.60 3.39
C VAL A 314 -2.39 25.33 3.96
N THR A 315 -3.32 24.73 3.23
CA THR A 315 -4.06 23.52 3.63
C THR A 315 -3.69 22.29 2.80
N ASN A 316 -3.04 22.51 1.64
CA ASN A 316 -2.62 21.45 0.72
C ASN A 316 -1.35 21.83 -0.05
N PHE A 317 -0.68 20.82 -0.58
CA PHE A 317 0.53 20.97 -1.41
C PHE A 317 0.21 21.14 -2.91
N THR A 318 -0.99 21.60 -3.24
CA THR A 318 -1.46 21.80 -4.61
C THR A 318 -1.80 23.27 -4.85
N ASN A 319 -3.09 23.59 -4.80
CA ASN A 319 -3.62 24.89 -5.19
C ASN A 319 -3.10 26.06 -4.35
N ASP A 320 -2.83 25.83 -3.07
CA ASP A 320 -2.41 26.89 -2.13
C ASP A 320 -0.95 27.36 -2.35
N LEU A 321 -0.19 26.62 -3.19
CA LEU A 321 1.21 26.90 -3.49
C LEU A 321 1.48 27.39 -4.92
N LYS A 322 0.46 27.39 -5.80
CA LYS A 322 0.62 27.69 -7.24
C LYS A 322 1.13 29.10 -7.54
N ASP A 323 0.76 30.07 -6.74
CA ASP A 323 1.18 31.46 -6.92
C ASP A 323 2.61 31.71 -6.43
N GLY A 324 3.20 30.75 -5.67
CA GLY A 324 4.53 30.86 -5.08
C GLY A 324 4.64 31.83 -3.90
N GLU A 325 3.57 32.56 -3.52
CA GLU A 325 3.64 33.54 -2.42
C GLU A 325 4.04 32.91 -1.09
N ALA A 326 3.42 31.77 -0.76
CA ALA A 326 3.73 31.05 0.47
C ALA A 326 5.20 30.62 0.54
N TYR A 327 5.78 30.18 -0.57
CA TYR A 327 7.21 29.83 -0.63
C TYR A 327 8.11 31.05 -0.43
N ALA A 328 7.80 32.19 -1.06
CA ALA A 328 8.58 33.41 -0.92
C ALA A 328 8.60 33.90 0.54
N HIS A 329 7.44 33.92 1.22
CA HIS A 329 7.35 34.25 2.65
C HIS A 329 8.09 33.25 3.52
N LEU A 330 7.96 31.95 3.26
CA LEU A 330 8.63 30.88 4.02
C LEU A 330 10.16 31.03 3.94
N LEU A 331 10.72 31.18 2.74
CA LEU A 331 12.16 31.28 2.55
C LEU A 331 12.72 32.60 3.14
N ASN A 332 11.98 33.70 3.06
CA ASN A 332 12.39 34.96 3.65
C ASN A 332 12.49 34.89 5.17
N VAL A 333 11.63 34.13 5.85
CA VAL A 333 11.70 33.92 7.31
C VAL A 333 12.80 32.94 7.70
N LEU A 334 12.95 31.87 6.94
CA LEU A 334 13.93 30.83 7.27
C LEU A 334 15.35 31.22 6.89
N ALA A 335 15.53 32.06 5.88
CA ALA A 335 16.82 32.47 5.37
C ALA A 335 16.83 33.97 4.98
N PRO A 336 16.70 34.87 5.93
CA PRO A 336 16.68 36.31 5.66
C PRO A 336 17.95 36.80 4.96
N GLU A 337 19.09 36.11 5.14
CA GLU A 337 20.37 36.42 4.48
C GLU A 337 20.34 36.17 2.96
N HIS A 338 19.41 35.37 2.46
CA HIS A 338 19.20 35.12 1.05
C HIS A 338 17.87 35.66 0.53
N SER A 339 17.15 36.42 1.38
CA SER A 339 15.84 36.97 1.03
C SER A 339 15.97 38.09 -0.03
N SER A 340 14.92 38.20 -0.85
CA SER A 340 14.81 39.27 -1.83
C SER A 340 13.36 39.76 -1.87
N THR A 341 13.16 41.04 -1.68
CA THR A 341 11.85 41.68 -1.84
C THR A 341 11.31 41.54 -3.24
N SER A 342 12.20 41.44 -4.24
CA SER A 342 11.81 41.27 -5.65
C SER A 342 11.00 39.97 -5.90
N THR A 343 11.19 38.95 -5.08
CA THR A 343 10.43 37.69 -5.18
C THR A 343 8.94 37.89 -4.84
N LEU A 344 8.66 38.74 -3.82
CA LEU A 344 7.28 39.07 -3.42
C LEU A 344 6.64 40.08 -4.39
N ASP A 345 7.45 41.04 -4.88
CA ASP A 345 6.98 42.07 -5.83
C ASP A 345 6.65 41.52 -7.22
N THR A 346 7.19 40.34 -7.56
CA THR A 346 6.98 39.70 -8.85
C THR A 346 5.55 39.14 -8.95
N LYS A 347 4.73 39.69 -9.84
CA LYS A 347 3.32 39.29 -10.04
C LYS A 347 3.17 37.99 -10.85
N ASP A 348 4.12 37.70 -11.74
CA ASP A 348 4.11 36.50 -12.60
C ASP A 348 4.47 35.26 -11.77
N PRO A 349 3.58 34.28 -11.62
CA PRO A 349 3.84 33.07 -10.85
C PRO A 349 5.06 32.27 -11.33
N THR A 350 5.28 32.22 -12.66
CA THR A 350 6.41 31.48 -13.23
C THR A 350 7.75 32.16 -12.92
N LYS A 351 7.80 33.49 -13.03
CA LYS A 351 9.00 34.25 -12.65
C LYS A 351 9.26 34.16 -11.17
N ARG A 352 8.21 34.26 -10.33
CA ARG A 352 8.33 34.08 -8.88
C ARG A 352 8.85 32.68 -8.54
N ALA A 353 8.33 31.63 -9.18
CA ALA A 353 8.80 30.26 -8.97
C ALA A 353 10.28 30.08 -9.32
N ASN A 354 10.77 30.72 -10.39
CA ASN A 354 12.21 30.72 -10.72
C ASN A 354 13.05 31.33 -9.59
N LEU A 355 12.66 32.53 -9.10
CA LEU A 355 13.37 33.22 -8.01
C LEU A 355 13.35 32.41 -6.71
N ILE A 356 12.23 31.75 -6.38
CA ILE A 356 12.12 30.83 -5.25
C ILE A 356 13.13 29.70 -5.35
N LEU A 357 13.24 29.07 -6.52
CA LEU A 357 14.17 27.94 -6.69
C LEU A 357 15.63 28.40 -6.68
N GLU A 358 15.95 29.60 -7.18
CA GLU A 358 17.28 30.20 -7.06
C GLU A 358 17.64 30.50 -5.60
N GLN A 359 16.68 30.96 -4.81
CA GLN A 359 16.87 31.17 -3.35
C GLN A 359 17.07 29.84 -2.62
N ALA A 360 16.24 28.84 -2.94
CA ALA A 360 16.35 27.50 -2.34
C ALA A 360 17.68 26.82 -2.67
N GLU A 361 18.22 27.05 -3.87
CA GLU A 361 19.53 26.53 -4.30
C GLU A 361 20.69 27.12 -3.46
N LYS A 362 20.59 28.41 -3.07
CA LYS A 362 21.56 29.04 -2.15
C LYS A 362 21.51 28.48 -0.74
N LEU A 363 20.42 27.77 -0.38
CA LEU A 363 20.24 27.09 0.90
C LEU A 363 20.69 25.63 0.86
N ASP A 364 21.39 25.20 -0.17
CA ASP A 364 21.74 23.80 -0.43
C ASP A 364 20.50 22.86 -0.49
N CYS A 365 19.32 23.42 -0.72
CA CYS A 365 18.15 22.60 -0.96
C CYS A 365 18.21 21.98 -2.34
N LYS A 366 18.31 20.64 -2.41
CA LYS A 366 18.23 19.89 -3.67
C LYS A 366 16.84 20.07 -4.26
N ARG A 367 16.76 20.50 -5.52
CA ARG A 367 15.51 20.75 -6.21
C ARG A 367 14.88 19.43 -6.68
N TYR A 368 13.73 19.12 -6.13
CA TYR A 368 12.88 18.04 -6.67
C TYR A 368 11.84 18.54 -7.65
N ILE A 369 11.72 19.86 -7.85
CA ILE A 369 10.61 20.52 -8.49
C ILE A 369 11.10 21.57 -9.49
N SER A 370 10.40 21.75 -10.57
CA SER A 370 10.61 22.81 -11.56
C SER A 370 9.63 23.98 -11.34
N PRO A 371 9.90 25.18 -11.89
CA PRO A 371 8.96 26.31 -11.83
C PRO A 371 7.56 25.94 -12.35
N LYS A 372 7.50 25.10 -13.38
CA LYS A 372 6.26 24.61 -13.97
C LYS A 372 5.44 23.77 -12.99
N ASP A 373 6.11 22.90 -12.23
CA ASP A 373 5.44 22.02 -11.27
C ASP A 373 4.84 22.79 -10.08
N ILE A 374 5.46 23.90 -9.67
CA ILE A 374 4.89 24.82 -8.69
C ILE A 374 3.60 25.43 -9.23
N VAL A 375 3.65 26.01 -10.43
CA VAL A 375 2.51 26.69 -11.05
C VAL A 375 1.37 25.73 -11.40
N GLU A 376 1.68 24.51 -11.80
CA GLU A 376 0.69 23.47 -12.06
C GLU A 376 0.16 22.84 -10.76
N GLY A 377 0.86 22.97 -9.64
CA GLY A 377 0.48 22.46 -8.32
C GLY A 377 0.68 20.96 -8.19
N SER A 378 1.87 20.45 -8.59
CA SER A 378 2.23 19.04 -8.40
C SER A 378 2.34 18.70 -6.91
N ALA A 379 1.37 17.94 -6.38
CA ALA A 379 1.27 17.65 -4.95
C ALA A 379 2.52 16.94 -4.40
N ASN A 380 2.99 15.90 -5.09
CA ASN A 380 4.13 15.10 -4.65
C ASN A 380 5.44 15.88 -4.68
N LEU A 381 5.64 16.68 -5.72
CA LEU A 381 6.87 17.46 -5.87
C LEU A 381 6.90 18.67 -4.93
N ASN A 382 5.76 19.35 -4.72
CA ASN A 382 5.64 20.41 -3.72
C ASN A 382 5.88 19.86 -2.30
N LEU A 383 5.28 18.71 -1.96
CA LEU A 383 5.52 18.06 -0.67
C LEU A 383 7.00 17.72 -0.47
N ALA A 384 7.63 17.14 -1.50
CA ALA A 384 9.05 16.78 -1.45
C ALA A 384 9.94 18.03 -1.25
N PHE A 385 9.63 19.11 -1.93
CA PHE A 385 10.38 20.37 -1.82
C PHE A 385 10.22 21.02 -0.43
N VAL A 386 8.99 21.09 0.11
CA VAL A 386 8.74 21.61 1.46
C VAL A 386 9.42 20.75 2.52
N ALA A 387 9.35 19.41 2.37
CA ALA A 387 10.02 18.48 3.28
C ALA A 387 11.55 18.68 3.27
N GLN A 388 12.12 18.93 2.10
CA GLN A 388 13.55 19.21 1.97
C GLN A 388 13.94 20.54 2.62
N ILE A 389 13.15 21.60 2.45
CA ILE A 389 13.37 22.86 3.17
C ILE A 389 13.35 22.62 4.69
N PHE A 390 12.39 21.82 5.19
CA PHE A 390 12.32 21.46 6.61
C PHE A 390 13.60 20.75 7.08
N GLN A 391 14.09 19.76 6.31
CA GLN A 391 15.29 18.99 6.67
C GLN A 391 16.55 19.86 6.71
N HIS A 392 16.68 20.80 5.79
CA HIS A 392 17.85 21.69 5.72
C HIS A 392 17.75 22.88 6.71
N ARG A 393 16.53 23.41 6.88
CA ARG A 393 16.31 24.61 7.72
C ARG A 393 14.90 24.60 8.32
N ASN A 394 14.71 23.88 9.43
CA ASN A 394 13.41 23.86 10.08
C ASN A 394 13.07 25.15 10.85
N GLY A 395 14.06 26.00 11.17
CA GLY A 395 13.86 27.30 11.83
C GLY A 395 13.21 27.25 13.21
N LEU A 396 13.22 26.05 13.86
CA LEU A 396 12.61 25.83 15.17
C LEU A 396 13.66 26.05 16.27
N SER A 397 13.23 26.65 17.36
CA SER A 397 14.05 26.90 18.55
C SER A 397 13.82 25.82 19.61
N VAL A 398 14.78 25.76 20.56
CA VAL A 398 14.72 24.78 21.65
C VAL A 398 14.21 25.47 22.92
N ASP A 399 13.01 25.10 23.36
CA ASP A 399 12.52 25.45 24.71
C ASP A 399 12.74 24.24 25.63
N SER A 400 13.63 24.38 26.60
CA SER A 400 14.05 23.32 27.51
C SER A 400 12.90 22.74 28.35
N GLN A 401 11.87 23.53 28.67
CA GLN A 401 10.72 23.08 29.44
C GLN A 401 9.79 22.21 28.57
N LYS A 402 9.52 22.64 27.35
CA LYS A 402 8.71 21.90 26.38
C LYS A 402 9.40 20.63 25.92
N LEU A 403 10.73 20.62 25.78
CA LEU A 403 11.53 19.42 25.47
C LEU A 403 11.37 18.34 26.53
N SER A 404 11.44 18.68 27.79
CA SER A 404 11.27 17.73 28.91
C SER A 404 9.88 17.04 28.90
N ILE A 405 8.85 17.72 28.39
CA ILE A 405 7.51 17.16 28.20
C ILE A 405 7.51 16.16 27.04
N ALA A 406 8.11 16.52 25.91
CA ALA A 406 8.19 15.66 24.74
C ALA A 406 8.99 14.37 25.02
N GLU A 407 10.10 14.46 25.77
CA GLU A 407 10.91 13.31 26.17
C GLU A 407 10.12 12.33 27.04
N LYS A 408 9.38 12.82 28.05
CA LYS A 408 8.54 11.97 28.92
C LYS A 408 7.45 11.23 28.16
N ILE A 409 6.88 11.84 27.12
CA ILE A 409 5.81 11.23 26.32
C ILE A 409 6.38 10.15 25.38
N THR A 410 7.63 10.25 24.95
CA THR A 410 8.26 9.35 23.97
C THR A 410 8.98 8.13 24.59
N ASP A 411 9.06 8.01 25.89
CA ASP A 411 10.01 7.13 26.61
C ASP A 411 9.57 5.65 26.76
N ASP A 412 8.41 5.23 26.27
CA ASP A 412 7.98 3.83 26.32
C ASP A 412 8.36 3.08 25.00
N ALA A 413 9.61 2.59 24.94
CA ALA A 413 10.14 1.90 23.75
C ALA A 413 9.37 0.62 23.37
N GLN A 414 8.85 -0.13 24.35
CA GLN A 414 8.13 -1.37 24.09
C GLN A 414 6.72 -1.09 23.54
N THR A 415 6.00 -0.16 24.14
CA THR A 415 4.69 0.29 23.65
C THR A 415 4.81 0.86 22.25
N SER A 416 5.90 1.61 21.97
CA SER A 416 6.19 2.14 20.63
C SER A 416 6.43 1.03 19.58
N ARG A 417 7.08 -0.09 19.94
CA ARG A 417 7.30 -1.23 19.02
C ARG A 417 6.01 -2.02 18.74
N GLU A 418 5.21 -2.30 19.76
CA GLU A 418 3.90 -2.96 19.59
C GLU A 418 2.93 -2.08 18.79
N GLU A 419 2.88 -0.77 19.09
CA GLU A 419 2.10 0.20 18.31
C GLU A 419 2.47 0.13 16.83
N ARG A 420 3.76 0.27 16.54
CA ARG A 420 4.29 0.23 15.18
C ARG A 420 3.90 -1.07 14.47
N CYS A 421 4.06 -2.22 15.12
CA CYS A 421 3.74 -3.52 14.56
C CYS A 421 2.25 -3.63 14.20
N PHE A 422 1.35 -3.27 15.13
CA PHE A 422 -0.09 -3.36 14.90
C PHE A 422 -0.58 -2.34 13.88
N ARG A 423 -0.07 -1.11 13.90
CA ARG A 423 -0.40 -0.07 12.92
C ARG A 423 -0.04 -0.51 11.49
N LEU A 424 1.19 -1.01 11.29
CA LEU A 424 1.64 -1.50 9.99
C LEU A 424 0.86 -2.74 9.54
N TRP A 425 0.54 -3.63 10.47
CA TRP A 425 -0.32 -4.78 10.19
C TRP A 425 -1.71 -4.35 9.72
N ILE A 426 -2.37 -3.43 10.44
CA ILE A 426 -3.69 -2.88 10.05
C ILE A 426 -3.62 -2.27 8.65
N ASN A 427 -2.64 -1.41 8.39
CA ASN A 427 -2.46 -0.77 7.08
C ASN A 427 -2.21 -1.79 5.96
N SER A 428 -1.60 -2.94 6.27
CA SER A 428 -1.37 -4.02 5.30
C SER A 428 -2.63 -4.80 4.92
N LEU A 429 -3.72 -4.71 5.72
CA LEU A 429 -4.97 -5.41 5.46
C LEU A 429 -5.77 -4.81 4.28
N GLY A 430 -5.42 -3.59 3.84
CA GLY A 430 -6.11 -2.90 2.75
C GLY A 430 -7.51 -2.44 3.13
N ILE A 431 -7.71 -1.99 4.37
CA ILE A 431 -8.92 -1.27 4.80
C ILE A 431 -8.93 0.13 4.17
N ALA A 432 -10.10 0.79 4.16
CA ALA A 432 -10.23 2.09 3.51
C ALA A 432 -9.50 3.22 4.26
N THR A 433 -9.47 3.13 5.60
CA THR A 433 -8.83 4.15 6.45
C THR A 433 -7.36 3.81 6.69
N TYR A 434 -6.45 4.72 6.31
CA TYR A 434 -5.03 4.59 6.65
C TYR A 434 -4.78 5.08 8.07
N VAL A 435 -4.09 4.28 8.89
CA VAL A 435 -3.80 4.56 10.30
C VAL A 435 -2.42 5.23 10.40
N ASN A 436 -2.40 6.46 10.89
CA ASN A 436 -1.17 7.23 11.14
C ASN A 436 -0.73 7.14 12.60
N ASN A 437 -1.66 7.40 13.52
CA ASN A 437 -1.47 7.23 14.96
C ASN A 437 -2.48 6.22 15.47
N LEU A 438 -1.99 5.05 15.88
CA LEU A 438 -2.83 3.95 16.29
C LEU A 438 -3.78 4.34 17.42
N PHE A 439 -3.25 4.99 18.46
CA PHE A 439 -4.02 5.28 19.67
C PHE A 439 -5.10 6.36 19.46
N GLU A 440 -4.88 7.30 18.52
CA GLU A 440 -5.86 8.34 18.21
C GLU A 440 -6.87 7.86 17.16
N ASP A 441 -6.39 7.22 16.09
CA ASP A 441 -7.24 6.84 14.96
C ASP A 441 -8.28 5.78 15.33
N VAL A 442 -7.98 4.89 16.31
CA VAL A 442 -8.92 3.86 16.76
C VAL A 442 -10.00 4.37 17.72
N ARG A 443 -9.87 5.58 18.32
CA ARG A 443 -10.78 6.10 19.35
C ARG A 443 -12.22 6.30 18.86
N THR A 444 -12.43 6.40 17.56
CA THR A 444 -13.76 6.49 16.96
C THR A 444 -14.45 5.13 16.83
N GLY A 445 -13.74 4.03 17.03
CA GLY A 445 -14.17 2.66 16.76
C GLY A 445 -14.22 2.31 15.28
N TRP A 446 -14.20 3.29 14.37
CA TRP A 446 -14.39 3.07 12.93
C TRP A 446 -13.32 2.17 12.33
N VAL A 447 -12.03 2.48 12.55
CA VAL A 447 -10.90 1.69 12.06
C VAL A 447 -11.00 0.24 12.53
N LEU A 448 -11.33 0.02 13.81
CA LEU A 448 -11.45 -1.34 14.37
C LEU A 448 -12.62 -2.11 13.77
N LEU A 449 -13.72 -1.43 13.43
CA LEU A 449 -14.85 -2.04 12.71
C LEU A 449 -14.47 -2.41 11.27
N GLU A 450 -13.73 -1.55 10.55
CA GLU A 450 -13.20 -1.91 9.23
C GLU A 450 -12.29 -3.13 9.29
N VAL A 451 -11.42 -3.21 10.31
CA VAL A 451 -10.54 -4.37 10.52
C VAL A 451 -11.36 -5.62 10.84
N LEU A 452 -12.35 -5.53 11.73
CA LEU A 452 -13.22 -6.65 12.09
C LEU A 452 -14.02 -7.18 10.89
N ASP A 453 -14.60 -6.29 10.08
CA ASP A 453 -15.34 -6.67 8.88
C ASP A 453 -14.43 -7.32 7.82
N LYS A 454 -13.16 -6.86 7.74
CA LYS A 454 -12.15 -7.44 6.86
C LYS A 454 -11.73 -8.85 7.28
N ILE A 455 -11.60 -9.09 8.58
CA ILE A 455 -11.17 -10.37 9.16
C ILE A 455 -12.33 -11.38 9.26
N SER A 456 -13.50 -10.88 9.62
CA SER A 456 -14.74 -11.65 9.77
C SER A 456 -15.87 -10.95 9.02
N PRO A 457 -15.98 -11.15 7.70
CA PRO A 457 -16.96 -10.46 6.86
C PRO A 457 -18.39 -10.68 7.35
N GLY A 458 -19.15 -9.56 7.44
CA GLY A 458 -20.54 -9.57 7.91
C GLY A 458 -20.72 -9.55 9.43
N SER A 459 -19.63 -9.51 10.21
CA SER A 459 -19.73 -9.36 11.70
C SER A 459 -20.14 -7.96 12.14
N VAL A 460 -19.91 -6.95 11.29
CA VAL A 460 -20.17 -5.54 11.60
C VAL A 460 -21.56 -5.12 11.13
N ASN A 461 -22.36 -4.54 12.03
CA ASN A 461 -23.62 -3.92 11.67
C ASN A 461 -23.40 -2.45 11.26
N TRP A 462 -23.13 -2.23 9.97
CA TRP A 462 -22.88 -0.89 9.42
C TRP A 462 -24.07 0.07 9.52
N LYS A 463 -25.30 -0.44 9.63
CA LYS A 463 -26.51 0.42 9.82
C LYS A 463 -26.53 1.09 11.19
N GLN A 464 -25.91 0.50 12.20
CA GLN A 464 -25.81 1.03 13.56
C GLN A 464 -24.48 1.77 13.81
N THR A 465 -23.62 1.88 12.80
CA THR A 465 -22.29 2.46 12.92
C THR A 465 -22.29 3.91 12.45
N THR A 466 -21.69 4.79 13.24
CA THR A 466 -21.53 6.21 12.88
C THR A 466 -20.18 6.41 12.17
N ARG A 467 -20.23 6.95 10.94
CA ARG A 467 -19.04 7.25 10.15
C ARG A 467 -18.35 8.53 10.60
N PRO A 468 -16.99 8.58 10.65
CA PRO A 468 -16.26 9.81 10.90
C PRO A 468 -16.51 10.89 9.80
N PRO A 469 -16.46 12.20 10.15
CA PRO A 469 -16.08 12.77 11.45
C PRO A 469 -17.20 12.71 12.49
N ILE A 470 -16.89 12.18 13.71
CA ILE A 470 -17.88 11.99 14.78
C ILE A 470 -17.75 13.12 15.80
N LYS A 471 -18.74 14.01 15.83
CA LYS A 471 -18.76 15.16 16.77
C LYS A 471 -19.23 14.76 18.18
N MET A 472 -20.19 13.83 18.27
CA MET A 472 -20.83 13.45 19.54
C MET A 472 -20.08 12.32 20.24
N PRO A 473 -19.55 12.50 21.46
CA PRO A 473 -18.76 11.48 22.17
C PRO A 473 -19.48 10.14 22.34
N PHE A 474 -20.76 10.14 22.63
CA PHE A 474 -21.55 8.90 22.83
C PHE A 474 -21.59 8.03 21.56
N ARG A 475 -21.55 8.62 20.36
CA ARG A 475 -21.48 7.87 19.10
C ARG A 475 -20.15 7.14 18.90
N LYS A 476 -19.05 7.69 19.44
CA LYS A 476 -17.76 6.98 19.48
C LYS A 476 -17.87 5.75 20.41
N VAL A 477 -18.53 5.93 21.57
CA VAL A 477 -18.77 4.85 22.53
C VAL A 477 -19.63 3.75 21.92
N GLU A 478 -20.69 4.08 21.17
CA GLU A 478 -21.53 3.09 20.48
C GLU A 478 -20.74 2.26 19.49
N ASN A 479 -19.91 2.88 18.63
CA ASN A 479 -19.03 2.18 17.71
C ASN A 479 -18.07 1.24 18.48
N CYS A 480 -17.41 1.75 19.52
CA CYS A 480 -16.45 0.97 20.31
C CYS A 480 -17.14 -0.16 21.11
N ASN A 481 -18.36 0.04 21.57
CA ASN A 481 -19.15 -1.04 22.19
C ASN A 481 -19.47 -2.15 21.19
N GLN A 482 -19.77 -1.81 19.93
CA GLN A 482 -19.92 -2.81 18.89
C GLN A 482 -18.61 -3.58 18.65
N VAL A 483 -17.45 -2.90 18.62
CA VAL A 483 -16.13 -3.54 18.53
C VAL A 483 -15.93 -4.58 19.64
N ILE A 484 -16.20 -4.19 20.90
CA ILE A 484 -16.04 -5.11 22.06
C ILE A 484 -17.02 -6.28 21.97
N ARG A 485 -18.28 -6.03 21.57
CA ARG A 485 -19.29 -7.09 21.40
C ARG A 485 -18.83 -8.12 20.38
N ILE A 486 -18.39 -7.68 19.19
CA ILE A 486 -17.89 -8.57 18.15
C ILE A 486 -16.65 -9.33 18.63
N GLY A 487 -15.73 -8.67 19.34
CA GLY A 487 -14.57 -9.34 19.93
C GLY A 487 -14.96 -10.47 20.89
N LYS A 488 -16.00 -10.27 21.70
CA LYS A 488 -16.55 -11.33 22.58
C LYS A 488 -17.19 -12.47 21.79
N GLU A 489 -17.93 -12.17 20.72
CA GLU A 489 -18.52 -13.16 19.81
C GLU A 489 -17.44 -14.02 19.11
N LEU A 490 -16.27 -13.42 18.83
CA LEU A 490 -15.09 -14.09 18.28
C LEU A 490 -14.24 -14.81 19.35
N ASN A 491 -14.73 -14.91 20.61
CA ASN A 491 -14.06 -15.55 21.73
C ASN A 491 -12.73 -14.88 22.14
N PHE A 492 -12.61 -13.57 21.98
CA PHE A 492 -11.44 -12.85 22.51
C PHE A 492 -11.47 -12.81 24.03
N SER A 493 -10.30 -13.01 24.63
CA SER A 493 -10.14 -12.85 26.10
C SER A 493 -10.12 -11.36 26.46
N LEU A 494 -11.30 -10.77 26.63
CA LEU A 494 -11.51 -9.36 26.93
C LEU A 494 -11.93 -9.18 28.39
N VAL A 495 -10.96 -9.32 29.30
CA VAL A 495 -11.20 -9.08 30.72
C VAL A 495 -11.06 -7.59 31.01
N ASN A 496 -12.10 -6.98 31.58
CA ASN A 496 -12.14 -5.55 31.94
C ASN A 496 -11.83 -4.58 30.80
N VAL A 497 -12.24 -4.90 29.57
CA VAL A 497 -12.14 -4.02 28.41
C VAL A 497 -13.54 -3.57 28.01
N ALA A 498 -13.79 -2.27 28.05
CA ALA A 498 -15.03 -1.65 27.61
C ALA A 498 -14.80 -0.74 26.41
N GLY A 499 -15.86 -0.43 25.66
CA GLY A 499 -15.76 0.50 24.52
C GLY A 499 -15.25 1.88 24.93
N ASN A 500 -15.57 2.33 26.15
CA ASN A 500 -15.10 3.61 26.67
C ASN A 500 -13.58 3.66 26.87
N ASP A 501 -12.91 2.55 27.19
CA ASP A 501 -11.44 2.51 27.30
C ASP A 501 -10.76 2.80 25.97
N ILE A 502 -11.36 2.35 24.85
CA ILE A 502 -10.88 2.66 23.50
C ILE A 502 -11.09 4.15 23.21
N VAL A 503 -12.28 4.70 23.53
CA VAL A 503 -12.57 6.13 23.32
C VAL A 503 -11.64 7.03 24.12
N GLN A 504 -11.28 6.63 25.33
CA GLN A 504 -10.32 7.36 26.19
C GLN A 504 -8.86 7.18 25.77
N GLY A 505 -8.57 6.29 24.81
CA GLY A 505 -7.21 6.06 24.34
C GLY A 505 -6.34 5.23 25.32
N ASN A 506 -6.94 4.31 26.10
CA ASN A 506 -6.18 3.45 26.99
C ASN A 506 -5.22 2.55 26.21
N LYS A 507 -3.95 2.98 26.12
CA LYS A 507 -2.90 2.35 25.29
C LYS A 507 -2.77 0.84 25.57
N LYS A 508 -2.73 0.43 26.85
CA LYS A 508 -2.56 -0.98 27.24
C LYS A 508 -3.72 -1.86 26.78
N LEU A 509 -4.95 -1.38 26.95
CA LEU A 509 -6.14 -2.13 26.57
C LEU A 509 -6.35 -2.17 25.05
N ILE A 510 -6.03 -1.08 24.34
CA ILE A 510 -6.01 -1.04 22.88
C ILE A 510 -5.02 -2.05 22.32
N LEU A 511 -3.78 -2.07 22.81
CA LEU A 511 -2.77 -3.05 22.36
C LEU A 511 -3.16 -4.50 22.70
N ALA A 512 -3.79 -4.72 23.85
CA ALA A 512 -4.29 -6.03 24.22
C ALA A 512 -5.40 -6.52 23.27
N PHE A 513 -6.33 -5.64 22.89
CA PHE A 513 -7.38 -5.94 21.92
C PHE A 513 -6.79 -6.24 20.53
N LEU A 514 -5.86 -5.42 20.05
CA LEU A 514 -5.23 -5.58 18.75
C LEU A 514 -4.39 -6.86 18.66
N TRP A 515 -3.75 -7.24 19.77
CA TRP A 515 -3.08 -8.53 19.86
C TRP A 515 -4.06 -9.70 19.66
N GLN A 516 -5.23 -9.66 20.31
CA GLN A 516 -6.25 -10.69 20.14
C GLN A 516 -6.72 -10.75 18.65
N LEU A 517 -6.95 -9.61 18.01
CA LEU A 517 -7.30 -9.52 16.61
C LEU A 517 -6.24 -10.14 15.69
N MET A 518 -4.98 -9.75 15.86
CA MET A 518 -3.87 -10.24 15.04
C MET A 518 -3.66 -11.74 15.23
N ARG A 519 -3.71 -12.21 16.49
CA ARG A 519 -3.60 -13.63 16.81
C ARG A 519 -4.76 -14.44 16.23
N PHE A 520 -5.99 -13.95 16.34
CA PHE A 520 -7.17 -14.57 15.75
C PHE A 520 -7.01 -14.72 14.22
N THR A 521 -6.63 -13.64 13.54
CA THR A 521 -6.41 -13.66 12.09
C THR A 521 -5.40 -14.73 11.68
N MET A 522 -4.27 -14.79 12.36
CA MET A 522 -3.21 -15.76 12.12
C MET A 522 -3.68 -17.22 12.32
N LEU A 523 -4.40 -17.49 13.40
CA LEU A 523 -4.93 -18.82 13.69
C LEU A 523 -6.01 -19.24 12.70
N GLN A 524 -6.86 -18.30 12.23
CA GLN A 524 -7.85 -18.56 11.19
C GLN A 524 -7.21 -18.89 9.85
N LEU A 525 -6.14 -18.21 9.47
CA LEU A 525 -5.38 -18.53 8.26
C LEU A 525 -4.85 -19.97 8.29
N LEU A 526 -4.26 -20.38 9.41
CA LEU A 526 -3.78 -21.76 9.61
C LEU A 526 -4.93 -22.78 9.61
N LYS A 527 -6.06 -22.46 10.26
CA LYS A 527 -7.27 -23.32 10.28
C LYS A 527 -7.85 -23.52 8.88
N ASN A 528 -7.82 -22.49 8.03
CA ASN A 528 -8.36 -22.57 6.67
C ASN A 528 -7.52 -23.44 5.74
N LEU A 529 -6.30 -23.83 6.14
CA LEU A 529 -5.50 -24.81 5.42
C LEU A 529 -6.01 -26.23 5.71
N ARG A 530 -7.08 -26.65 5.00
CA ARG A 530 -7.78 -27.93 5.19
C ARG A 530 -6.86 -29.16 5.12
N SER A 531 -5.78 -29.07 4.32
CA SER A 531 -4.77 -30.11 4.17
C SER A 531 -4.01 -30.43 5.47
N TYR A 532 -3.98 -29.51 6.43
CA TYR A 532 -3.30 -29.68 7.71
C TYR A 532 -4.27 -29.80 8.89
N SER A 533 -5.19 -28.84 9.02
CA SER A 533 -6.05 -28.73 10.22
C SER A 533 -7.21 -29.70 10.22
N GLN A 534 -7.64 -30.20 9.06
CA GLN A 534 -8.89 -30.99 8.89
C GLN A 534 -10.10 -30.30 9.56
N GLY A 535 -10.07 -28.96 9.68
CA GLY A 535 -11.08 -28.15 10.35
C GLY A 535 -10.92 -28.04 11.87
N LYS A 536 -9.88 -28.66 12.48
CA LYS A 536 -9.60 -28.51 13.91
C LYS A 536 -9.05 -27.14 14.23
N GLU A 537 -9.32 -26.71 15.45
CA GLU A 537 -8.76 -25.45 15.97
C GLU A 537 -7.25 -25.59 16.22
N ILE A 538 -6.47 -24.65 15.71
CA ILE A 538 -5.01 -24.58 15.90
C ILE A 538 -4.72 -23.77 17.16
N ARG A 539 -3.89 -24.30 18.04
CA ARG A 539 -3.43 -23.67 19.29
C ARG A 539 -1.95 -23.31 19.20
N ASP A 540 -1.49 -22.44 20.09
CA ASP A 540 -0.08 -22.05 20.19
C ASP A 540 0.84 -23.28 20.37
N ALA A 541 0.39 -24.29 21.13
CA ALA A 541 1.12 -25.55 21.32
C ALA A 541 1.30 -26.33 20.00
N ASP A 542 0.33 -26.27 19.10
CA ASP A 542 0.42 -26.96 17.80
C ASP A 542 1.46 -26.30 16.91
N ILE A 543 1.57 -24.96 16.97
CA ILE A 543 2.60 -24.17 16.26
C ILE A 543 3.98 -24.50 16.81
N LEU A 544 4.11 -24.55 18.15
CA LEU A 544 5.36 -24.93 18.84
C LEU A 544 5.83 -26.32 18.42
N ASN A 545 4.93 -27.30 18.53
CA ASN A 545 5.21 -28.70 18.17
C ASN A 545 5.57 -28.84 16.68
N TRP A 546 4.84 -28.14 15.80
CA TRP A 546 5.15 -28.12 14.37
C TRP A 546 6.58 -27.62 14.11
N ALA A 547 6.96 -26.48 14.72
CA ALA A 547 8.27 -25.87 14.54
C ALA A 547 9.40 -26.81 14.99
N ASN A 548 9.28 -27.38 16.20
CA ASN A 548 10.26 -28.32 16.74
C ASN A 548 10.36 -29.60 15.88
N ASN A 549 9.23 -30.15 15.43
CA ASN A 549 9.23 -31.31 14.57
C ASN A 549 9.86 -31.03 13.20
N LYS A 550 9.65 -29.82 12.65
CA LYS A 550 10.21 -29.40 11.38
C LYS A 550 11.74 -29.28 11.43
N VAL A 551 12.26 -28.66 12.50
CA VAL A 551 13.73 -28.54 12.76
C VAL A 551 14.33 -29.93 12.97
N ARG A 552 13.71 -30.77 13.80
CA ARG A 552 14.20 -32.14 14.08
C ARG A 552 14.23 -32.99 12.81
N SER A 553 13.19 -32.94 11.96
CA SER A 553 13.11 -33.71 10.72
C SER A 553 14.15 -33.26 9.67
N SER A 554 14.76 -32.09 9.82
CA SER A 554 15.87 -31.64 8.98
C SER A 554 17.27 -32.07 9.51
N GLY A 555 17.32 -32.88 10.56
CA GLY A 555 18.55 -33.35 11.17
C GLY A 555 19.24 -32.35 12.12
N ARG A 556 18.52 -31.29 12.52
CA ARG A 556 19.00 -30.27 13.45
C ARG A 556 18.56 -30.60 14.88
N SER A 557 19.30 -30.08 15.87
CA SER A 557 19.10 -30.40 17.28
C SER A 557 18.49 -29.28 18.11
N SER A 558 18.38 -28.07 17.56
CA SER A 558 17.77 -26.95 18.27
C SER A 558 16.30 -27.20 18.59
N GLN A 559 15.88 -26.77 19.76
CA GLN A 559 14.52 -26.93 20.24
C GLN A 559 14.06 -25.64 20.93
N MET A 560 12.81 -25.26 20.73
CA MET A 560 12.13 -24.18 21.40
C MET A 560 11.23 -24.77 22.51
N GLU A 561 11.51 -24.47 23.76
CA GLU A 561 10.72 -24.97 24.91
C GLU A 561 9.40 -24.21 25.05
N SER A 562 9.44 -22.92 24.75
CA SER A 562 8.26 -22.03 24.72
C SER A 562 8.57 -20.79 23.90
N PHE A 563 7.54 -19.99 23.57
CA PHE A 563 7.72 -18.69 22.88
C PHE A 563 8.38 -17.61 23.77
N LYS A 564 8.76 -17.95 25.02
CA LYS A 564 9.52 -17.13 25.98
C LYS A 564 10.93 -17.64 26.21
N ASP A 565 11.33 -18.70 25.51
CA ASP A 565 12.62 -19.36 25.72
C ASP A 565 13.76 -18.40 25.38
N LYS A 566 14.54 -18.01 26.38
CA LYS A 566 15.66 -17.08 26.22
C LYS A 566 16.75 -17.55 25.25
N LYS A 567 16.85 -18.86 25.01
CA LYS A 567 17.78 -19.45 24.03
C LYS A 567 17.50 -18.97 22.59
N LEU A 568 16.27 -18.52 22.33
CA LEU A 568 15.87 -18.01 21.00
C LEU A 568 16.55 -16.67 20.63
N SER A 569 17.11 -15.96 21.61
CA SER A 569 17.69 -14.61 21.43
C SER A 569 18.84 -14.57 20.43
N ASN A 570 19.58 -15.68 20.22
CA ASN A 570 20.68 -15.78 19.26
C ASN A 570 20.20 -15.98 17.79
N GLY A 571 18.90 -16.28 17.60
CA GLY A 571 18.27 -16.47 16.30
C GLY A 571 18.54 -17.83 15.63
N ILE A 572 19.39 -18.67 16.17
CA ILE A 572 19.80 -19.93 15.51
C ILE A 572 18.62 -20.86 15.23
N PHE A 573 17.70 -21.01 16.18
CA PHE A 573 16.51 -21.83 15.99
C PHE A 573 15.69 -21.39 14.75
N PHE A 574 15.49 -20.09 14.56
CA PHE A 574 14.72 -19.57 13.43
C PHE A 574 15.44 -19.76 12.09
N LEU A 575 16.76 -19.65 12.08
CA LEU A 575 17.57 -19.94 10.89
C LEU A 575 17.50 -21.43 10.51
N GLU A 576 17.54 -22.32 11.51
CA GLU A 576 17.33 -23.75 11.30
C GLU A 576 15.91 -24.05 10.84
N LEU A 577 14.88 -23.40 11.39
CA LEU A 577 13.50 -23.54 10.97
C LEU A 577 13.28 -23.07 9.53
N LEU A 578 13.81 -21.91 9.16
CA LEU A 578 13.76 -21.38 7.78
C LEU A 578 14.48 -22.31 6.79
N SER A 579 15.66 -22.82 7.17
CA SER A 579 16.40 -23.79 6.37
C SER A 579 15.68 -25.14 6.26
N ALA A 580 14.97 -25.57 7.31
CA ALA A 580 14.18 -26.78 7.29
C ALA A 580 12.93 -26.66 6.39
N VAL A 581 12.38 -25.46 6.26
CA VAL A 581 11.22 -25.17 5.42
C VAL A 581 11.62 -25.03 3.96
N GLU A 582 12.68 -24.25 3.66
CA GLU A 582 13.26 -24.09 2.33
C GLU A 582 14.82 -24.09 2.43
N PRO A 583 15.48 -25.20 2.11
CA PRO A 583 16.91 -25.37 2.35
C PRO A 583 17.82 -24.36 1.67
N ARG A 584 17.38 -23.76 0.54
CA ARG A 584 18.21 -22.83 -0.25
C ARG A 584 18.18 -21.41 0.26
N VAL A 585 17.24 -21.07 1.15
CA VAL A 585 16.97 -19.67 1.53
C VAL A 585 17.99 -19.15 2.54
N VAL A 586 18.61 -20.02 3.34
CA VAL A 586 19.58 -19.66 4.38
C VAL A 586 21.00 -19.93 3.91
N ASN A 587 21.82 -18.89 3.83
CA ASN A 587 23.26 -19.03 3.58
C ASN A 587 24.01 -19.12 4.91
N TRP A 588 24.39 -20.35 5.29
CA TRP A 588 25.02 -20.63 6.58
C TRP A 588 26.40 -19.96 6.76
N LYS A 589 27.09 -19.55 5.67
CA LYS A 589 28.36 -18.82 5.74
C LYS A 589 28.22 -17.40 6.29
N LEU A 590 26.99 -16.86 6.31
CA LEU A 590 26.69 -15.49 6.75
C LEU A 590 26.19 -15.43 8.20
N ILE A 591 26.00 -16.58 8.85
CA ILE A 591 25.39 -16.67 10.17
C ILE A 591 26.47 -16.59 11.24
N THR A 592 26.22 -15.77 12.25
CA THR A 592 27.06 -15.62 13.43
C THR A 592 26.66 -16.61 14.52
N LYS A 593 27.50 -16.82 15.52
CA LYS A 593 27.17 -17.65 16.67
C LYS A 593 26.08 -17.04 17.57
N GLY A 594 25.84 -15.73 17.48
CA GLY A 594 24.88 -15.01 18.30
C GLY A 594 25.32 -14.83 19.75
N GLU A 595 26.65 -14.72 19.99
CA GLU A 595 27.23 -14.57 21.32
C GLU A 595 27.14 -13.11 21.80
N THR A 596 27.44 -12.15 20.92
CA THR A 596 27.32 -10.71 21.20
C THR A 596 25.98 -10.16 20.76
N ASP A 597 25.61 -8.96 21.22
CA ASP A 597 24.37 -8.33 20.82
C ASP A 597 24.40 -7.89 19.34
N GLU A 598 25.58 -7.54 18.83
CA GLU A 598 25.78 -7.30 17.40
C GLU A 598 25.53 -8.57 16.58
N ASP A 599 26.05 -9.71 17.03
CA ASP A 599 25.84 -11.03 16.40
C ASP A 599 24.35 -11.40 16.37
N LYS A 600 23.65 -11.24 17.52
CA LYS A 600 22.21 -11.48 17.64
C LYS A 600 21.44 -10.57 16.69
N LYS A 601 21.81 -9.28 16.61
CA LYS A 601 21.18 -8.31 15.72
C LYS A 601 21.36 -8.68 14.26
N LEU A 602 22.57 -9.08 13.87
CA LEU A 602 22.87 -9.54 12.52
C LEU A 602 22.03 -10.77 12.15
N ASN A 603 21.93 -11.76 13.03
CA ASN A 603 21.10 -12.94 12.81
C ASN A 603 19.61 -12.56 12.73
N ALA A 604 19.12 -11.72 13.64
CA ALA A 604 17.72 -11.31 13.68
C ALA A 604 17.30 -10.53 12.42
N THR A 605 18.13 -9.59 11.95
CA THR A 605 17.86 -8.82 10.72
C THR A 605 17.85 -9.76 9.50
N TYR A 606 18.75 -10.73 9.46
CA TYR A 606 18.80 -11.73 8.40
C TYR A 606 17.55 -12.64 8.42
N ILE A 607 17.12 -13.13 9.59
CA ILE A 607 15.91 -13.94 9.78
C ILE A 607 14.69 -13.21 9.22
N ILE A 608 14.49 -11.94 9.61
CA ILE A 608 13.36 -11.14 9.18
C ILE A 608 13.37 -10.97 7.65
N SER A 609 14.54 -10.69 7.06
CA SER A 609 14.68 -10.51 5.63
C SER A 609 14.43 -11.80 4.86
N VAL A 610 14.96 -12.92 5.33
CA VAL A 610 14.72 -14.24 4.74
C VAL A 610 13.26 -14.66 4.84
N ALA A 611 12.62 -14.44 5.98
CA ALA A 611 11.19 -14.74 6.14
C ALA A 611 10.33 -13.88 5.19
N ARG A 612 10.62 -12.58 5.05
CA ARG A 612 9.96 -11.71 4.07
C ARG A 612 10.21 -12.13 2.63
N LYS A 613 11.42 -12.57 2.32
CA LYS A 613 11.81 -13.10 1.00
C LYS A 613 11.02 -14.35 0.64
N LEU A 614 10.75 -15.22 1.59
CA LEU A 614 9.88 -16.38 1.41
C LEU A 614 8.40 -16.00 1.17
N GLY A 615 7.95 -14.86 1.66
CA GLY A 615 6.55 -14.42 1.53
C GLY A 615 5.83 -14.21 2.86
N CYS A 616 6.53 -14.28 3.99
CA CYS A 616 5.95 -13.99 5.29
C CYS A 616 5.70 -12.49 5.46
N SER A 617 4.44 -12.10 5.66
CA SER A 617 4.08 -10.72 6.00
C SER A 617 4.24 -10.50 7.50
N ILE A 618 5.41 -10.02 7.90
CA ILE A 618 5.81 -9.83 9.31
C ILE A 618 6.31 -8.41 9.56
N PHE A 619 5.99 -7.87 10.72
CA PHE A 619 6.21 -6.47 11.09
C PHE A 619 7.10 -6.29 12.32
N LEU A 620 7.58 -7.38 12.93
CA LEU A 620 8.49 -7.36 14.08
C LEU A 620 9.85 -6.74 13.71
N LEU A 621 10.55 -6.28 14.73
CA LEU A 621 11.89 -5.71 14.65
C LEU A 621 12.95 -6.73 15.13
N PRO A 622 14.24 -6.55 14.79
CA PRO A 622 15.31 -7.39 15.30
C PRO A 622 15.35 -7.50 16.83
N GLU A 623 15.05 -6.42 17.52
CA GLU A 623 15.00 -6.34 18.98
C GLU A 623 13.93 -7.27 19.56
N ASP A 624 12.82 -7.52 18.85
CA ASP A 624 11.78 -8.45 19.28
C ASP A 624 12.27 -9.91 19.33
N ILE A 625 13.23 -10.27 18.44
CA ILE A 625 13.89 -11.59 18.47
C ILE A 625 14.94 -11.62 19.57
N MET A 626 15.78 -10.59 19.68
CA MET A 626 16.85 -10.52 20.65
C MET A 626 16.36 -10.53 22.11
N GLU A 627 15.24 -9.83 22.38
CA GLU A 627 14.61 -9.77 23.68
C GLU A 627 13.60 -10.89 23.93
N VAL A 628 13.33 -11.69 22.90
CA VAL A 628 12.35 -12.80 22.93
C VAL A 628 10.94 -12.31 23.27
N ASN A 629 10.42 -11.36 22.48
CA ASN A 629 9.05 -10.90 22.61
C ASN A 629 8.09 -12.03 22.22
N GLN A 630 7.43 -12.64 23.23
CA GLN A 630 6.56 -13.80 23.03
C GLN A 630 5.55 -13.66 21.90
N LYS A 631 4.88 -12.50 21.80
CA LYS A 631 3.86 -12.22 20.78
C LYS A 631 4.48 -12.22 19.38
N MET A 632 5.62 -11.58 19.25
CA MET A 632 6.31 -11.44 17.95
C MET A 632 6.96 -12.75 17.52
N ILE A 633 7.52 -13.52 18.46
CA ILE A 633 8.06 -14.86 18.22
C ILE A 633 6.97 -15.82 17.75
N LEU A 634 5.80 -15.83 18.40
CA LEU A 634 4.64 -16.61 17.95
C LEU A 634 4.21 -16.21 16.53
N THR A 635 4.12 -14.92 16.26
CA THR A 635 3.74 -14.40 14.93
C THR A 635 4.72 -14.83 13.84
N LEU A 636 6.03 -14.74 14.10
CA LEU A 636 7.07 -15.18 13.18
C LEU A 636 6.94 -16.68 12.88
N THR A 637 6.86 -17.49 13.94
CA THR A 637 6.78 -18.96 13.81
C THR A 637 5.53 -19.39 13.03
N ALA A 638 4.38 -18.79 13.35
CA ALA A 638 3.11 -19.09 12.68
C ALA A 638 3.11 -18.64 11.21
N SER A 639 3.75 -17.53 10.89
CA SER A 639 3.89 -17.06 9.49
C SER A 639 4.76 -18.01 8.67
N ILE A 640 5.86 -18.50 9.23
CA ILE A 640 6.71 -19.52 8.59
C ILE A 640 5.93 -20.84 8.43
N MET A 641 5.17 -21.26 9.44
CA MET A 641 4.30 -22.44 9.38
C MET A 641 3.28 -22.30 8.26
N TYR A 642 2.59 -21.17 8.18
CA TYR A 642 1.58 -20.90 7.16
C TYR A 642 2.18 -21.01 5.75
N TRP A 643 3.32 -20.37 5.51
CA TRP A 643 4.04 -20.46 4.25
C TRP A 643 4.42 -21.91 3.90
N SER A 644 5.01 -22.62 4.84
CA SER A 644 5.44 -24.01 4.65
C SER A 644 4.30 -24.96 4.32
N LEU A 645 3.12 -24.74 4.91
CA LEU A 645 1.95 -25.58 4.66
C LEU A 645 1.30 -25.30 3.30
N GLN A 646 1.44 -24.09 2.76
CA GLN A 646 0.98 -23.73 1.42
C GLN A 646 1.88 -24.30 0.32
N HIS A 647 3.20 -24.47 0.59
CA HIS A 647 4.21 -24.81 -0.40
C HIS A 647 4.76 -26.23 -0.18
N LYS A 648 3.92 -27.23 0.14
CA LYS A 648 4.38 -28.62 0.31
C LYS A 648 5.01 -29.14 -0.99
N PRO A 649 6.21 -29.79 -0.93
CA PRO A 649 6.76 -30.47 -2.08
C PRO A 649 5.85 -31.63 -2.51
N GLY A 650 5.27 -31.54 -3.71
CA GLY A 650 4.44 -32.60 -4.30
C GLY A 650 3.03 -32.19 -4.71
N GLN A 651 2.54 -31.01 -4.34
CA GLN A 651 1.33 -30.41 -4.91
C GLN A 651 1.70 -29.13 -5.67
N LEU A 652 2.09 -29.31 -6.93
CA LEU A 652 2.02 -28.27 -7.94
C LEU A 652 0.55 -28.15 -8.38
N ASP A 653 -0.31 -27.81 -7.45
CA ASP A 653 -1.65 -27.32 -7.72
C ASP A 653 -1.64 -25.82 -7.54
N VAL A 654 -2.01 -25.16 -8.60
CA VAL A 654 -2.46 -23.78 -8.78
C VAL A 654 -2.81 -23.11 -7.45
N VAL A 655 -1.81 -22.57 -6.75
CA VAL A 655 -2.07 -21.66 -5.64
C VAL A 655 -1.91 -20.24 -6.20
N GLU A 656 -3.06 -19.62 -6.46
CA GLU A 656 -3.13 -18.16 -6.58
C GLU A 656 -2.31 -17.54 -5.46
N ASN A 657 -1.43 -16.60 -5.80
CA ASN A 657 -0.82 -15.69 -4.85
C ASN A 657 -1.94 -14.87 -4.18
N LYS A 658 -2.63 -15.49 -3.25
CA LYS A 658 -3.44 -14.77 -2.27
C LYS A 658 -2.45 -14.12 -1.31
N THR A 659 -1.93 -12.94 -1.68
CA THR A 659 -1.66 -11.92 -0.67
C THR A 659 -2.74 -12.07 0.39
N LEU A 660 -2.41 -11.87 1.65
CA LEU A 660 -3.32 -11.79 2.81
C LEU A 660 -4.46 -10.78 2.56
N VAL A 661 -5.25 -11.04 1.55
CA VAL A 661 -6.52 -10.39 1.23
C VAL A 661 -7.56 -11.45 1.55
N ALA A 662 -8.46 -11.14 2.46
CA ALA A 662 -9.61 -11.97 2.78
C ALA A 662 -10.32 -12.46 1.50
N PRO A 663 -10.92 -13.65 1.51
CA PRO A 663 -11.57 -14.20 0.34
C PRO A 663 -12.65 -13.24 -0.18
N PRO A 664 -12.89 -13.19 -1.50
CA PRO A 664 -13.98 -12.41 -2.06
C PRO A 664 -15.30 -12.92 -1.49
N VAL A 665 -16.16 -12.00 -1.13
CA VAL A 665 -17.53 -12.24 -0.68
C VAL A 665 -18.24 -13.11 -1.73
N ALA A 666 -18.65 -14.30 -1.33
CA ALA A 666 -19.57 -15.11 -2.12
C ALA A 666 -20.89 -14.35 -2.19
N SER A 667 -21.33 -14.06 -3.42
CA SER A 667 -22.69 -13.58 -3.66
C SER A 667 -23.68 -14.62 -3.18
N PRO A 668 -24.78 -14.24 -2.49
CA PRO A 668 -25.77 -15.21 -2.06
C PRO A 668 -26.41 -15.86 -3.29
N SER A 669 -26.37 -17.18 -3.36
CA SER A 669 -27.10 -17.98 -4.32
C SER A 669 -28.59 -17.76 -4.04
N ALA A 670 -29.34 -17.38 -5.08
CA ALA A 670 -30.79 -17.34 -5.06
C ALA A 670 -31.33 -18.76 -4.76
N ALA A 671 -31.98 -18.89 -3.62
CA ALA A 671 -32.91 -19.99 -3.39
C ALA A 671 -34.23 -19.68 -4.11
N SER A 672 -34.63 -20.59 -4.98
CA SER A 672 -35.93 -20.62 -5.61
C SER A 672 -37.04 -20.71 -4.57
N ALA A 673 -38.02 -19.80 -4.65
CA ALA A 673 -39.35 -20.02 -4.12
C ALA A 673 -40.37 -19.44 -5.11
N ASP A 674 -41.25 -20.30 -5.54
CA ASP A 674 -42.38 -20.02 -6.39
C ASP A 674 -43.40 -19.08 -5.73
N GLY A 675 -44.11 -18.34 -6.58
CA GLY A 675 -45.49 -17.97 -6.24
C GLY A 675 -45.86 -16.49 -6.33
N GLU A 676 -46.59 -16.20 -7.39
CA GLU A 676 -47.69 -15.27 -7.55
C GLU A 676 -47.45 -13.75 -7.73
N SER A 677 -47.84 -13.40 -8.91
CA SER A 677 -48.34 -12.17 -9.49
C SER A 677 -49.18 -11.30 -8.56
N LEU A 678 -48.87 -10.00 -8.55
CA LEU A 678 -49.90 -8.96 -8.66
C LEU A 678 -49.25 -7.63 -9.14
N ALA A 679 -49.84 -7.12 -10.18
CA ALA A 679 -49.57 -5.84 -10.83
C ALA A 679 -50.00 -4.65 -9.96
N GLY A 680 -49.33 -3.53 -10.15
CA GLY A 680 -49.73 -2.24 -9.57
C GLY A 680 -48.78 -1.12 -9.91
N GLU A 681 -49.07 -0.49 -10.92
CA GLU A 681 -48.83 0.78 -11.59
C GLU A 681 -48.33 1.96 -10.73
N ILE A 682 -47.43 2.75 -11.38
CA ILE A 682 -47.41 4.24 -11.53
C ILE A 682 -46.98 5.03 -10.28
N SER A 683 -46.12 6.01 -10.33
CA SER A 683 -45.92 7.13 -11.27
C SER A 683 -44.70 7.98 -10.88
N ASP A 684 -44.15 8.62 -11.90
CA ASP A 684 -43.27 9.78 -11.86
C ASP A 684 -43.61 10.87 -10.84
N LEU A 685 -42.59 11.52 -10.33
CA LEU A 685 -42.60 12.97 -10.14
C LEU A 685 -41.20 13.54 -10.01
N SER A 686 -40.79 14.18 -11.09
CA SER A 686 -39.80 15.25 -11.13
C SER A 686 -40.37 16.49 -10.45
N VAL A 687 -39.57 17.24 -9.70
CA VAL A 687 -39.83 18.67 -9.46
C VAL A 687 -38.56 19.47 -9.33
N ASP A 688 -38.58 20.55 -10.06
CA ASP A 688 -37.60 21.57 -10.30
C ASP A 688 -37.26 22.46 -9.11
N VAL A 689 -36.11 23.13 -9.32
CA VAL A 689 -35.55 24.28 -8.62
C VAL A 689 -36.49 25.51 -8.74
N ALA A 690 -36.66 26.24 -7.65
CA ALA A 690 -36.84 27.69 -7.71
C ALA A 690 -36.49 28.37 -6.37
N ALA A 691 -35.77 29.46 -6.49
CA ALA A 691 -35.37 30.40 -5.46
C ALA A 691 -36.51 31.36 -5.09
N SER A 692 -36.50 31.91 -3.89
CA SER A 692 -36.55 33.36 -3.56
C SER A 692 -37.03 33.62 -2.12
N GLU A 693 -36.26 34.42 -1.44
CA GLU A 693 -36.46 35.72 -0.79
C GLU A 693 -37.25 35.82 0.52
N THR A 694 -36.54 36.37 1.48
CA THR A 694 -36.84 37.41 2.50
C THR A 694 -38.04 37.27 3.42
N ALA A 695 -37.79 37.31 4.72
CA ALA A 695 -38.19 38.37 5.68
C ALA A 695 -37.77 38.04 7.13
N GLN A 696 -37.16 39.01 7.77
CA GLN A 696 -36.98 39.21 9.22
C GLN A 696 -38.23 39.87 9.81
N PRO A 697 -38.26 40.27 11.12
CA PRO A 697 -38.07 39.54 12.38
C PRO A 697 -39.25 39.73 13.34
N ASN A 698 -39.27 39.03 14.47
CA ASN A 698 -39.97 39.59 15.65
C ASN A 698 -39.36 39.16 16.99
N GLN A 699 -39.42 40.12 17.89
CA GLN A 699 -38.76 40.36 19.14
C GLN A 699 -39.25 39.49 20.31
N ILE A 700 -38.31 39.19 21.17
CA ILE A 700 -38.14 39.07 22.64
C ILE A 700 -39.42 39.34 23.53
N PRO A 701 -39.58 38.64 24.71
CA PRO A 701 -39.07 39.29 25.91
C PRO A 701 -38.25 38.41 26.87
N ALA A 702 -37.35 39.12 27.51
CA ALA A 702 -36.51 38.70 28.64
C ALA A 702 -37.29 38.51 29.92
N ASN A 703 -36.80 37.64 30.81
CA ASN A 703 -36.87 37.81 32.26
C ASN A 703 -35.70 37.12 32.95
N GLU A 704 -34.88 37.89 33.59
CA GLU A 704 -33.94 37.59 34.68
C GLU A 704 -34.65 37.64 36.03
N PRO A 705 -33.95 37.45 37.16
CA PRO A 705 -33.30 36.24 37.71
C PRO A 705 -33.78 35.90 39.12
N THR A 706 -33.37 34.76 39.68
CA THR A 706 -33.38 34.63 41.14
C THR A 706 -32.19 33.80 41.61
N GLN A 707 -31.35 34.46 42.38
CA GLN A 707 -30.34 33.90 43.27
C GLN A 707 -30.98 33.12 44.43
N ALA A 708 -30.41 32.00 44.82
CA ALA A 708 -30.35 31.57 46.22
C ALA A 708 -29.17 30.58 46.42
N THR A 709 -28.32 30.98 47.17
CA THR A 709 -27.22 30.64 48.02
C THR A 709 -27.43 29.39 48.89
N ILE A 710 -26.30 28.63 49.04
CA ILE A 710 -25.72 27.98 50.26
C ILE A 710 -26.54 26.79 50.84
N ASP A 711 -25.95 25.54 50.76
CA ASP A 711 -25.06 24.90 51.73
C ASP A 711 -24.21 23.82 51.06
#